data_36370768a6c34d47bff03ab8b9b50e9f
#
_entry.id   36370768a6c34d47bff03ab8b9b50e9f
#
_cell.length_a   1.000
_cell.length_b   1.000
_cell.length_c   1.000
_cell.angle_alpha   90.00
_cell.angle_beta   90.00
_cell.angle_gamma   90.00
#
_symmetry.space_group_name_H-M   'P 1'
#
loop_
_entity.id
_entity.type
_entity.pdbx_description
1 polymer ?
#
loop_
_entity_poly.entity_id
_entity_poly.type
_entity_poly.pdbx_seq_one_letter_code
_entity_poly.pdbx_strand_id
1 'polypeptide(L)'
;MQPTNDTDTLTDKLVRFLRTYYKDEVATLAQLYPNEQRSIYVDYNDVFQHDTDMAYDVLNSPQQMLEKFDEALSLYDLPVDVDLSNAKVRIYNLPEDATKDVAEVSRHDNLGSLLDVQGQVQKLSMVKPRIDRAVFECQRCGTPTEVLQNGDKYQKPYECPGCERQGPFELLKNESEYVDHQFARIQQPPERTKGGEGETIDIHLEDDLIDRFTAGDRVTLTGVLEILEPDNDDTRNFDTNLKGKAVQREESDYEDVDVEEHKDEIETIANGEDGEPYQRLIDSVNPEHHGDEDVKLAIALQLFGGWSRNQRKRGDSHILLMGDPGCGKSTFLQAVDDLAPRSTYASGKGATAAGLTAAAVADDFGDTEWGLEAGALVLADGGVACIDEVDKVNETAVSSLHDALESQKVRVNKAGINATLNARTAMLAAGNPKHGRFDPYQPRAQQIDLGPTLMSRFDLMFMISDSPDADVDREVIDHMMRSRRAAAKKELGEELTDAERKSIEPDIPHEVLRAYIAYAKENVTPYIREDNTEAREYLREEFLKIRLANIDEEDNPVPVTYRQQEAIERLAEASARVRLSNEVTKDDVDRALGLVMKSMEQVGIDPETGEFDVDVVETGQSKSQLDRRKQLVAVIEEKGATTADELTNVLDMDRDKVDAEIQALKEQGMIYEMQQELRMA
;
A
#
# COMPACT_ATOMS: atom_id res chain seq x y z
N MET A 1 -56.86 -11.09 27.99
CA MET A 1 -56.62 -10.01 27.04
C MET A 1 -56.77 -8.71 27.81
N GLN A 2 -55.67 -8.16 28.29
CA GLN A 2 -55.64 -6.78 28.78
C GLN A 2 -55.43 -5.88 27.57
N PRO A 3 -56.04 -4.71 27.47
CA PRO A 3 -55.82 -3.79 26.40
C PRO A 3 -54.39 -3.23 26.54
N THR A 4 -53.56 -3.45 25.55
CA THR A 4 -52.28 -2.76 25.39
C THR A 4 -52.59 -1.27 25.24
N ASN A 5 -52.10 -0.46 26.17
CA ASN A 5 -52.07 1.01 26.06
C ASN A 5 -51.19 1.40 24.87
N ASP A 6 -51.83 1.84 23.82
CA ASP A 6 -51.23 2.28 22.54
C ASP A 6 -50.68 3.73 22.64
N THR A 7 -50.00 4.06 23.73
CA THR A 7 -49.41 5.41 23.98
C THR A 7 -47.89 5.38 24.18
N ASP A 8 -47.23 4.27 23.85
CA ASP A 8 -45.78 4.27 23.89
C ASP A 8 -45.25 5.13 22.73
N THR A 9 -44.53 6.19 23.08
CA THR A 9 -43.87 7.02 22.09
C THR A 9 -42.75 6.24 21.46
N LEU A 10 -42.31 6.60 20.24
CA LEU A 10 -41.16 5.99 19.57
C LEU A 10 -39.91 6.04 20.49
N THR A 11 -39.70 7.16 21.19
CA THR A 11 -38.62 7.32 22.15
C THR A 11 -38.68 6.29 23.29
N ASP A 12 -39.86 5.97 23.82
CA ASP A 12 -40.02 4.93 24.85
C ASP A 12 -39.64 3.52 24.35
N LYS A 13 -39.94 3.22 23.08
CA LYS A 13 -39.52 1.97 22.46
C LYS A 13 -38.01 1.89 22.33
N LEU A 14 -37.36 2.98 21.90
CA LEU A 14 -35.93 3.08 21.78
C LEU A 14 -35.18 2.98 23.13
N VAL A 15 -35.72 3.59 24.20
CA VAL A 15 -35.18 3.41 25.55
C VAL A 15 -35.23 1.94 25.99
N ARG A 16 -36.30 1.23 25.66
CA ARG A 16 -36.40 -0.22 25.94
C ARG A 16 -35.44 -1.04 25.11
N PHE A 17 -35.28 -0.69 23.85
CA PHE A 17 -34.28 -1.31 22.97
C PHE A 17 -32.87 -1.18 23.58
N LEU A 18 -32.43 0.03 23.91
CA LEU A 18 -31.15 0.28 24.53
C LEU A 18 -30.97 -0.48 25.87
N ARG A 19 -32.02 -0.58 26.67
CA ARG A 19 -32.00 -1.36 27.93
C ARG A 19 -31.85 -2.88 27.70
N THR A 20 -32.34 -3.38 26.58
CA THR A 20 -32.34 -4.81 26.28
C THR A 20 -31.04 -5.28 25.68
N TYR A 21 -30.49 -4.51 24.73
CA TYR A 21 -29.33 -4.90 23.93
C TYR A 21 -28.02 -4.22 24.35
N TYR A 22 -28.07 -2.96 24.86
CA TYR A 22 -26.90 -2.09 25.04
C TYR A 22 -26.74 -1.57 26.48
N LYS A 23 -27.22 -2.31 27.46
CA LYS A 23 -27.18 -1.90 28.86
C LYS A 23 -25.75 -1.66 29.38
N ASP A 24 -24.83 -2.55 29.04
CA ASP A 24 -23.45 -2.52 29.54
C ASP A 24 -22.64 -1.44 28.82
N GLU A 25 -22.90 -1.22 27.52
CA GLU A 25 -22.31 -0.17 26.71
C GLU A 25 -22.74 1.23 27.18
N VAL A 26 -24.01 1.41 27.49
CA VAL A 26 -24.54 2.68 28.07
C VAL A 26 -23.94 2.92 29.45
N ALA A 27 -23.77 1.89 30.26
CA ALA A 27 -23.12 2.01 31.56
C ALA A 27 -21.64 2.39 31.45
N THR A 28 -20.95 1.84 30.45
CA THR A 28 -19.55 2.19 30.13
C THR A 28 -19.48 3.64 29.62
N LEU A 29 -20.34 4.01 28.69
CA LEU A 29 -20.42 5.39 28.21
C LEU A 29 -20.59 6.37 29.37
N ALA A 30 -21.51 6.10 30.31
CA ALA A 30 -21.77 6.99 31.46
C ALA A 30 -20.55 7.16 32.38
N GLN A 31 -19.62 6.20 32.41
CA GLN A 31 -18.37 6.31 33.18
C GLN A 31 -17.28 7.13 32.46
N LEU A 32 -17.22 7.03 31.13
CA LEU A 32 -16.16 7.62 30.30
C LEU A 32 -16.56 8.98 29.68
N TYR A 33 -17.84 9.34 29.74
CA TYR A 33 -18.39 10.56 29.18
C TYR A 33 -18.01 11.80 30.00
N PRO A 34 -17.73 12.95 29.37
CA PRO A 34 -17.60 13.20 27.92
C PRO A 34 -16.17 13.09 27.39
N ASN A 35 -15.19 12.76 28.25
CA ASN A 35 -13.76 12.95 27.94
C ASN A 35 -13.16 11.82 27.09
N GLU A 36 -13.51 10.58 27.38
CA GLU A 36 -12.92 9.41 26.72
C GLU A 36 -13.87 8.80 25.68
N GLN A 37 -15.19 8.87 25.93
CA GLN A 37 -16.21 8.36 25.04
C GLN A 37 -17.42 9.28 24.97
N ARG A 38 -17.94 9.58 23.76
CA ARG A 38 -19.07 10.46 23.54
C ARG A 38 -20.24 9.78 22.82
N SER A 39 -20.04 8.58 22.33
CA SER A 39 -21.07 7.84 21.57
C SER A 39 -21.08 6.37 21.91
N ILE A 40 -22.20 5.71 21.61
CA ILE A 40 -22.34 4.25 21.58
C ILE A 40 -22.53 3.78 20.13
N TYR A 41 -21.99 2.62 19.83
CA TYR A 41 -22.17 1.97 18.52
C TYR A 41 -23.28 0.92 18.65
N VAL A 42 -24.24 0.98 17.72
CA VAL A 42 -25.42 0.11 17.68
C VAL A 42 -25.44 -0.65 16.36
N ASP A 43 -25.44 -1.97 16.42
CA ASP A 43 -25.53 -2.83 15.25
C ASP A 43 -26.92 -2.75 14.63
N TYR A 44 -26.99 -2.52 13.31
CA TYR A 44 -28.25 -2.48 12.58
C TYR A 44 -29.03 -3.79 12.69
N ASN A 45 -28.35 -4.94 12.75
CA ASN A 45 -28.99 -6.23 12.89
C ASN A 45 -29.79 -6.35 14.20
N ASP A 46 -29.31 -5.76 15.30
CA ASP A 46 -30.03 -5.75 16.57
C ASP A 46 -31.31 -4.89 16.47
N VAL A 47 -31.23 -3.76 15.75
CA VAL A 47 -32.43 -2.93 15.46
C VAL A 47 -33.42 -3.70 14.62
N PHE A 48 -32.97 -4.41 13.58
CA PHE A 48 -33.82 -5.23 12.71
C PHE A 48 -34.47 -6.40 13.45
N GLN A 49 -33.71 -7.06 14.33
CA GLN A 49 -34.28 -8.15 15.17
C GLN A 49 -35.30 -7.64 16.17
N HIS A 50 -35.13 -6.41 16.67
CA HIS A 50 -36.08 -5.81 17.62
C HIS A 50 -37.37 -5.36 16.97
N ASP A 51 -37.27 -4.59 15.86
CA ASP A 51 -38.43 -4.04 15.14
C ASP A 51 -38.04 -3.74 13.67
N THR A 52 -38.63 -4.47 12.73
CA THR A 52 -38.34 -4.35 11.30
C THR A 52 -38.80 -3.03 10.70
N ASP A 53 -39.90 -2.43 11.20
CA ASP A 53 -40.36 -1.12 10.72
C ASP A 53 -39.41 -0.01 11.18
N MET A 54 -38.91 -0.10 12.42
CA MET A 54 -37.90 0.80 12.96
C MET A 54 -36.60 0.73 12.15
N ALA A 55 -36.13 -0.47 11.80
CA ALA A 55 -34.96 -0.68 10.99
C ALA A 55 -35.10 -0.08 9.58
N TYR A 56 -36.27 -0.23 8.97
CA TYR A 56 -36.58 0.40 7.69
C TYR A 56 -36.55 1.93 7.77
N ASP A 57 -37.11 2.51 8.85
CA ASP A 57 -37.12 3.96 9.06
C ASP A 57 -35.71 4.51 9.30
N VAL A 58 -34.82 3.72 9.91
CA VAL A 58 -33.38 4.09 10.07
C VAL A 58 -32.71 4.30 8.70
N LEU A 59 -32.97 3.45 7.72
CA LEU A 59 -32.38 3.57 6.38
C LEU A 59 -32.98 4.73 5.57
N ASN A 60 -34.31 4.93 5.63
CA ASN A 60 -35.04 5.83 4.73
C ASN A 60 -35.37 7.21 5.32
N SER A 61 -35.28 7.36 6.64
CA SER A 61 -35.50 8.61 7.36
C SER A 61 -34.43 8.78 8.46
N PRO A 62 -33.15 8.67 8.11
CA PRO A 62 -32.05 8.53 9.08
C PRO A 62 -31.94 9.72 10.02
N GLN A 63 -32.13 10.95 9.54
CA GLN A 63 -31.97 12.13 10.37
C GLN A 63 -32.96 12.13 11.55
N GLN A 64 -34.25 11.85 11.28
CA GLN A 64 -35.27 11.80 12.32
C GLN A 64 -35.05 10.63 13.29
N MET A 65 -34.64 9.48 12.75
CA MET A 65 -34.43 8.30 13.59
C MET A 65 -33.20 8.43 14.49
N LEU A 66 -32.07 8.94 13.98
CA LEU A 66 -30.87 9.17 14.78
C LEU A 66 -31.10 10.21 15.88
N GLU A 67 -31.83 11.30 15.58
CA GLU A 67 -32.25 12.28 16.61
C GLU A 67 -33.09 11.62 17.71
N LYS A 68 -33.97 10.68 17.37
CA LYS A 68 -34.79 9.93 18.35
C LYS A 68 -33.95 8.94 19.16
N PHE A 69 -32.95 8.33 18.59
CA PHE A 69 -31.99 7.50 19.30
C PHE A 69 -31.17 8.33 20.31
N ASP A 70 -30.68 9.51 19.91
CA ASP A 70 -29.96 10.43 20.79
C ASP A 70 -30.87 10.89 21.94
N GLU A 71 -32.14 11.25 21.65
CA GLU A 71 -33.15 11.60 22.66
C GLU A 71 -33.40 10.42 23.62
N ALA A 72 -33.52 9.21 23.13
CA ALA A 72 -33.69 8.02 23.95
C ALA A 72 -32.50 7.73 24.85
N LEU A 73 -31.27 7.97 24.36
CA LEU A 73 -30.04 7.86 25.15
C LEU A 73 -30.00 8.90 26.26
N SER A 74 -30.41 10.14 25.99
CA SER A 74 -30.49 11.22 27.00
C SER A 74 -31.52 10.95 28.10
N LEU A 75 -32.62 10.24 27.77
CA LEU A 75 -33.68 9.85 28.70
C LEU A 75 -33.41 8.51 29.40
N TYR A 76 -32.26 7.89 29.14
CA TYR A 76 -31.94 6.62 29.76
C TYR A 76 -31.67 6.78 31.25
N ASP A 77 -32.39 6.01 32.07
CA ASP A 77 -32.30 6.06 33.53
C ASP A 77 -30.97 5.41 34.01
N LEU A 78 -30.03 6.25 34.42
CA LEU A 78 -28.72 5.84 34.89
C LEU A 78 -28.63 5.84 36.42
N PRO A 79 -27.84 4.92 37.00
CA PRO A 79 -27.59 4.91 38.44
C PRO A 79 -26.63 6.03 38.93
N VAL A 80 -26.06 6.79 37.98
CA VAL A 80 -25.12 7.89 38.20
C VAL A 80 -25.69 9.19 37.62
N ASP A 81 -25.37 10.33 38.25
CA ASP A 81 -25.83 11.66 37.83
C ASP A 81 -24.89 12.17 36.71
N VAL A 82 -25.12 11.69 35.49
CA VAL A 82 -24.41 12.09 34.28
C VAL A 82 -25.44 12.54 33.24
N ASP A 83 -25.24 13.72 32.68
CA ASP A 83 -26.07 14.24 31.59
C ASP A 83 -25.54 13.77 30.23
N LEU A 84 -26.31 12.91 29.56
CA LEU A 84 -26.00 12.37 28.23
C LEU A 84 -26.73 13.12 27.10
N SER A 85 -27.20 14.35 27.32
CA SER A 85 -27.95 15.14 26.32
C SER A 85 -27.20 15.38 25.01
N ASN A 86 -25.87 15.39 25.04
CA ASN A 86 -25.03 15.55 23.85
C ASN A 86 -24.35 14.25 23.41
N ALA A 87 -24.64 13.11 24.04
CA ALA A 87 -24.12 11.83 23.60
C ALA A 87 -24.83 11.36 22.33
N LYS A 88 -24.11 10.61 21.47
CA LYS A 88 -24.59 10.20 20.17
C LYS A 88 -24.75 8.67 20.07
N VAL A 89 -25.75 8.24 19.29
CA VAL A 89 -25.90 6.85 18.87
C VAL A 89 -25.38 6.72 17.45
N ARG A 90 -24.44 5.79 17.24
CA ARG A 90 -23.76 5.50 15.98
C ARG A 90 -24.25 4.16 15.46
N ILE A 91 -25.09 4.15 14.40
CA ILE A 91 -25.57 2.90 13.79
C ILE A 91 -24.55 2.47 12.73
N TYR A 92 -24.20 1.20 12.73
CA TYR A 92 -23.24 0.59 11.81
C TYR A 92 -23.71 -0.79 11.34
N ASN A 93 -22.94 -1.44 10.45
CA ASN A 93 -23.21 -2.78 9.92
C ASN A 93 -24.57 -2.85 9.21
N LEU A 94 -24.75 -1.95 8.24
CA LEU A 94 -25.98 -1.89 7.44
C LEU A 94 -26.11 -3.12 6.54
N PRO A 95 -27.33 -3.45 6.07
CA PRO A 95 -27.53 -4.58 5.17
C PRO A 95 -26.84 -4.36 3.82
N GLU A 96 -26.55 -5.45 3.12
CA GLU A 96 -25.86 -5.45 1.82
C GLU A 96 -26.52 -4.50 0.80
N ASP A 97 -27.84 -4.41 0.78
CA ASP A 97 -28.56 -3.48 -0.10
C ASP A 97 -28.27 -1.99 0.20
N ALA A 98 -27.88 -1.65 1.42
CA ALA A 98 -27.50 -0.30 1.83
C ALA A 98 -25.99 -0.07 1.81
N THR A 99 -25.18 -1.11 1.61
CA THR A 99 -23.72 -1.02 1.43
C THR A 99 -23.43 -0.74 -0.05
N LYS A 100 -22.67 0.32 -0.31
CA LYS A 100 -22.36 0.81 -1.67
C LYS A 100 -20.86 0.95 -1.89
N ASP A 101 -20.41 0.61 -3.09
CA ASP A 101 -19.10 1.02 -3.57
C ASP A 101 -19.07 2.53 -3.82
N VAL A 102 -17.92 3.18 -3.66
CA VAL A 102 -17.74 4.62 -3.88
C VAL A 102 -18.32 5.06 -5.23
N ALA A 103 -18.14 4.25 -6.29
CA ALA A 103 -18.64 4.50 -7.63
C ALA A 103 -20.18 4.52 -7.74
N GLU A 104 -20.89 4.00 -6.74
CA GLU A 104 -22.35 3.89 -6.76
C GLU A 104 -23.05 4.86 -5.82
N VAL A 105 -22.32 5.47 -4.88
CA VAL A 105 -22.89 6.29 -3.80
C VAL A 105 -23.63 7.50 -4.34
N SER A 106 -23.03 8.26 -5.27
CA SER A 106 -23.57 9.54 -5.77
C SER A 106 -24.79 9.42 -6.70
N ARG A 107 -25.45 8.25 -6.72
CA ARG A 107 -26.67 8.05 -7.51
C ARG A 107 -27.87 8.68 -6.83
N HIS A 108 -28.82 9.21 -7.62
CA HIS A 108 -29.99 9.93 -7.12
C HIS A 108 -30.89 9.09 -6.20
N ASP A 109 -30.91 7.76 -6.36
CA ASP A 109 -31.71 6.85 -5.53
C ASP A 109 -31.18 6.74 -4.08
N ASN A 110 -29.95 7.15 -3.85
CA ASN A 110 -29.29 7.09 -2.55
C ASN A 110 -29.45 8.39 -1.74
N LEU A 111 -30.01 9.44 -2.34
CA LEU A 111 -30.14 10.75 -1.70
C LEU A 111 -31.02 10.70 -0.46
N GLY A 112 -30.50 11.20 0.65
CA GLY A 112 -31.19 11.26 1.93
C GLY A 112 -31.29 9.94 2.68
N SER A 113 -30.73 8.85 2.14
CA SER A 113 -30.70 7.52 2.77
C SER A 113 -29.44 7.33 3.60
N LEU A 114 -29.50 6.46 4.61
CA LEU A 114 -28.35 6.01 5.37
C LEU A 114 -27.67 4.87 4.59
N LEU A 115 -26.39 5.03 4.33
CA LEU A 115 -25.58 4.11 3.51
C LEU A 115 -24.28 3.77 4.22
N ASP A 116 -23.81 2.54 4.02
CA ASP A 116 -22.43 2.15 4.28
C ASP A 116 -21.62 2.30 3.00
N VAL A 117 -20.50 3.00 3.10
CA VAL A 117 -19.57 3.24 1.99
C VAL A 117 -18.21 2.66 2.35
N GLN A 118 -17.79 1.67 1.59
CA GLN A 118 -16.47 1.04 1.74
C GLN A 118 -15.46 1.71 0.81
N GLY A 119 -14.31 2.09 1.35
CA GLY A 119 -13.27 2.69 0.55
C GLY A 119 -11.98 2.97 1.31
N GLN A 120 -11.03 3.53 0.59
CA GLN A 120 -9.72 3.89 1.13
C GLN A 120 -9.61 5.40 1.30
N VAL A 121 -9.12 5.84 2.44
CA VAL A 121 -8.93 7.26 2.74
C VAL A 121 -7.78 7.81 1.93
N GLN A 122 -8.10 8.60 0.90
CA GLN A 122 -7.12 9.27 0.05
C GLN A 122 -6.57 10.52 0.73
N LYS A 123 -7.46 11.32 1.34
CA LYS A 123 -7.13 12.66 1.84
C LYS A 123 -7.88 13.00 3.11
N LEU A 124 -7.20 13.71 4.01
CA LEU A 124 -7.79 14.27 5.22
C LEU A 124 -7.44 15.76 5.36
N SER A 125 -8.43 16.58 5.70
CA SER A 125 -8.22 17.99 6.02
C SER A 125 -7.72 18.17 7.46
N MET A 126 -7.26 19.36 7.77
CA MET A 126 -7.01 19.74 9.17
C MET A 126 -8.35 19.90 9.93
N VAL A 127 -8.35 19.54 11.21
CA VAL A 127 -9.50 19.75 12.09
C VAL A 127 -9.71 21.24 12.32
N LYS A 128 -10.95 21.71 12.14
CA LYS A 128 -11.35 23.11 12.39
C LYS A 128 -12.61 23.15 13.27
N PRO A 129 -12.71 24.09 14.20
CA PRO A 129 -13.96 24.33 14.90
C PRO A 129 -15.00 24.93 13.95
N ARG A 130 -16.15 24.28 13.82
CA ARG A 130 -17.35 24.76 13.11
C ARG A 130 -18.39 25.21 14.13
N ILE A 131 -19.06 26.33 13.86
CA ILE A 131 -20.12 26.83 14.75
C ILE A 131 -21.37 25.98 14.50
N ASP A 132 -21.88 25.37 15.55
CA ASP A 132 -23.15 24.63 15.53
C ASP A 132 -24.31 25.50 15.95
N ARG A 133 -24.14 26.28 17.06
CA ARG A 133 -25.08 27.24 17.54
C ARG A 133 -24.42 28.59 17.70
N ALA A 134 -24.83 29.58 16.91
CA ALA A 134 -24.29 30.94 16.94
C ALA A 134 -25.15 31.84 17.79
N VAL A 135 -24.53 32.56 18.72
CA VAL A 135 -25.19 33.61 19.53
C VAL A 135 -24.79 34.96 19.00
N PHE A 136 -25.77 35.76 18.60
CA PHE A 136 -25.56 37.11 18.07
C PHE A 136 -26.12 38.16 18.99
N GLU A 137 -25.36 39.22 19.22
CA GLU A 137 -25.85 40.42 19.94
C GLU A 137 -26.33 41.45 18.93
N CYS A 138 -27.53 41.96 19.14
CA CYS A 138 -28.04 43.08 18.37
C CYS A 138 -27.34 44.38 18.82
N GLN A 139 -26.56 44.99 17.95
CA GLN A 139 -25.82 46.23 18.23
C GLN A 139 -26.70 47.47 18.50
N ARG A 140 -28.01 47.31 18.35
CA ARG A 140 -28.99 48.39 18.61
C ARG A 140 -29.62 48.33 20.01
N CYS A 141 -29.89 47.16 20.51
CA CYS A 141 -30.60 46.97 21.77
C CYS A 141 -29.93 46.02 22.77
N GLY A 142 -28.81 45.38 22.36
CA GLY A 142 -28.09 44.43 23.21
C GLY A 142 -28.77 43.10 23.44
N THR A 143 -29.85 42.79 22.71
CA THR A 143 -30.56 41.51 22.89
C THR A 143 -29.75 40.39 22.20
N PRO A 144 -29.40 39.29 22.92
CA PRO A 144 -28.80 38.11 22.33
C PRO A 144 -29.86 37.30 21.55
N THR A 145 -29.43 36.73 20.41
CA THR A 145 -30.27 35.90 19.54
C THR A 145 -29.48 34.67 19.14
N GLU A 146 -30.03 33.51 19.42
CA GLU A 146 -29.44 32.24 19.04
C GLU A 146 -29.93 31.82 17.64
N VAL A 147 -29.01 31.34 16.82
CA VAL A 147 -29.29 30.80 15.47
C VAL A 147 -28.58 29.48 15.33
N LEU A 148 -29.36 28.41 15.15
CA LEU A 148 -28.83 27.12 14.78
C LEU A 148 -28.27 27.21 13.36
N GLN A 149 -27.07 26.70 13.15
CA GLN A 149 -26.36 26.74 11.87
C GLN A 149 -26.68 25.45 11.11
N ASN A 150 -27.80 25.40 10.40
CA ASN A 150 -28.19 24.29 9.59
C ASN A 150 -27.66 24.47 8.15
N GLY A 151 -26.91 23.49 7.64
CA GLY A 151 -26.30 23.54 6.30
C GLY A 151 -24.90 24.16 6.28
N ASP A 152 -24.35 24.33 5.07
CA ASP A 152 -22.95 24.72 4.87
C ASP A 152 -22.71 26.23 4.92
N LYS A 153 -23.76 27.04 4.72
CA LYS A 153 -23.63 28.49 4.72
C LYS A 153 -23.89 29.09 6.09
N TYR A 154 -22.99 29.99 6.50
CA TYR A 154 -23.11 30.73 7.75
C TYR A 154 -24.37 31.60 7.79
N GLN A 155 -25.27 31.35 8.74
CA GLN A 155 -26.55 31.99 8.86
C GLN A 155 -26.55 33.07 9.98
N LYS A 156 -27.07 34.25 9.66
CA LYS A 156 -27.27 35.33 10.62
C LYS A 156 -28.74 35.55 10.86
N PRO A 157 -29.13 36.07 12.06
CA PRO A 157 -30.55 36.37 12.31
C PRO A 157 -31.06 37.43 11.32
N TYR A 158 -32.23 37.19 10.76
CA TYR A 158 -32.87 38.17 9.86
C TYR A 158 -33.37 39.39 10.62
N GLU A 159 -33.90 39.20 11.81
CA GLU A 159 -34.51 40.22 12.63
C GLU A 159 -34.22 40.01 14.12
N CYS A 160 -34.06 41.09 14.88
CA CYS A 160 -33.83 41.00 16.31
C CYS A 160 -35.16 40.82 17.07
N PRO A 161 -35.29 39.77 17.90
CA PRO A 161 -36.53 39.53 18.66
C PRO A 161 -36.83 40.61 19.71
N GLY A 162 -35.84 41.40 20.10
CA GLY A 162 -36.00 42.46 21.10
C GLY A 162 -36.45 43.81 20.55
N CYS A 163 -35.97 44.22 19.37
CA CYS A 163 -36.27 45.55 18.79
C CYS A 163 -36.92 45.49 17.40
N GLU A 164 -37.20 44.28 16.90
CA GLU A 164 -37.86 44.04 15.59
C GLU A 164 -37.20 44.78 14.41
N ARG A 165 -35.86 44.84 14.42
CA ARG A 165 -35.06 45.47 13.36
C ARG A 165 -34.01 44.58 12.79
N GLN A 166 -33.71 44.75 11.51
CA GLN A 166 -32.63 44.06 10.82
C GLN A 166 -31.27 44.64 11.21
N GLY A 167 -30.59 44.01 12.15
CA GLY A 167 -29.22 44.25 12.57
C GLY A 167 -28.76 45.73 12.75
N PRO A 168 -27.47 45.95 12.82
CA PRO A 168 -26.38 44.98 12.71
C PRO A 168 -26.30 44.03 13.91
N PHE A 169 -25.79 42.84 13.62
CA PHE A 169 -25.57 41.76 14.61
C PHE A 169 -24.07 41.45 14.70
N GLU A 170 -23.58 41.27 15.93
CA GLU A 170 -22.21 40.84 16.20
C GLU A 170 -22.22 39.45 16.83
N LEU A 171 -21.31 38.54 16.36
CA LEU A 171 -21.18 37.20 16.88
C LEU A 171 -20.51 37.21 18.25
N LEU A 172 -21.18 36.69 19.27
CA LEU A 172 -20.63 36.44 20.59
C LEU A 172 -19.87 35.08 20.59
N LYS A 173 -18.59 35.11 20.20
CA LYS A 173 -17.77 33.92 20.04
C LYS A 173 -17.70 33.06 21.30
N ASN A 174 -17.70 33.64 22.48
CA ASN A 174 -17.56 32.93 23.76
C ASN A 174 -18.89 32.30 24.25
N GLU A 175 -20.02 32.75 23.71
CA GLU A 175 -21.35 32.24 24.04
C GLU A 175 -21.90 31.29 22.97
N SER A 176 -21.22 31.20 21.81
CA SER A 176 -21.54 30.28 20.72
C SER A 176 -20.95 28.90 20.97
N GLU A 177 -21.63 27.87 20.50
CA GLU A 177 -21.19 26.47 20.58
C GLU A 177 -20.48 26.06 19.31
N TYR A 178 -19.42 25.30 19.47
CA TYR A 178 -18.56 24.83 18.38
C TYR A 178 -18.44 23.30 18.42
N VAL A 179 -18.39 22.71 17.26
CA VAL A 179 -18.10 21.28 17.05
C VAL A 179 -16.83 21.18 16.22
N ASP A 180 -15.96 20.28 16.59
CA ASP A 180 -14.82 19.96 15.74
C ASP A 180 -15.30 19.32 14.44
N HIS A 181 -14.70 19.73 13.33
CA HIS A 181 -15.10 19.32 12.00
C HIS A 181 -13.88 19.00 11.14
N GLN A 182 -13.97 17.95 10.36
CA GLN A 182 -12.93 17.48 9.44
C GLN A 182 -13.54 16.95 8.16
N PHE A 183 -12.89 17.20 7.02
CA PHE A 183 -13.24 16.58 5.75
C PHE A 183 -12.33 15.38 5.48
N ALA A 184 -12.91 14.32 4.96
CA ALA A 184 -12.19 13.18 4.41
C ALA A 184 -12.59 12.98 2.95
N ARG A 185 -11.64 12.63 2.08
CA ARG A 185 -11.91 12.12 0.74
C ARG A 185 -11.61 10.64 0.71
N ILE A 186 -12.61 9.87 0.33
CA ILE A 186 -12.50 8.41 0.20
C ILE A 186 -12.53 8.07 -1.27
N GLN A 187 -11.62 7.21 -1.69
CA GLN A 187 -11.55 6.66 -3.04
C GLN A 187 -11.91 5.19 -3.05
N GLN A 188 -12.36 4.73 -4.20
CA GLN A 188 -12.47 3.30 -4.48
C GLN A 188 -11.11 2.63 -4.33
N PRO A 189 -11.00 1.48 -3.65
CA PRO A 189 -9.74 0.76 -3.50
C PRO A 189 -9.09 0.48 -4.86
N PRO A 190 -7.76 0.67 -5.00
CA PRO A 190 -7.06 0.54 -6.29
C PRO A 190 -7.31 -0.78 -7.00
N GLU A 191 -7.39 -1.88 -6.28
CA GLU A 191 -7.65 -3.23 -6.80
C GLU A 191 -9.05 -3.41 -7.41
N ARG A 192 -10.01 -2.53 -7.07
CA ARG A 192 -11.38 -2.54 -7.64
C ARG A 192 -11.52 -1.67 -8.89
N THR A 193 -10.55 -0.78 -9.18
CA THR A 193 -10.65 0.20 -10.28
C THR A 193 -10.28 -0.33 -11.66
N LYS A 194 -9.76 -1.53 -11.79
CA LYS A 194 -9.36 -2.19 -13.07
C LYS A 194 -8.60 -1.26 -14.03
N GLY A 195 -7.63 -0.49 -13.48
CA GLY A 195 -6.74 0.37 -14.26
C GLY A 195 -7.30 1.75 -14.67
N GLY A 196 -8.46 2.15 -14.12
CA GLY A 196 -9.00 3.51 -14.24
C GLY A 196 -8.61 4.40 -13.04
N GLU A 197 -8.89 5.70 -13.12
CA GLU A 197 -8.93 6.56 -11.94
C GLU A 197 -10.14 6.13 -11.09
N GLY A 198 -9.88 5.77 -9.81
CA GLY A 198 -10.95 5.41 -8.88
C GLY A 198 -11.87 6.61 -8.61
N GLU A 199 -13.17 6.37 -8.55
CA GLU A 199 -14.11 7.40 -8.14
C GLU A 199 -13.89 7.78 -6.67
N THR A 200 -14.21 9.02 -6.32
CA THR A 200 -14.02 9.57 -4.98
C THR A 200 -15.30 10.20 -4.46
N ILE A 201 -15.45 10.19 -3.13
CA ILE A 201 -16.52 10.91 -2.44
C ILE A 201 -15.95 11.70 -1.27
N ASP A 202 -16.45 12.92 -1.08
CA ASP A 202 -16.10 13.77 0.05
C ASP A 202 -17.03 13.50 1.22
N ILE A 203 -16.46 13.45 2.42
CA ILE A 203 -17.16 13.09 3.65
C ILE A 203 -16.96 14.16 4.70
N HIS A 204 -18.04 14.55 5.35
CA HIS A 204 -18.02 15.46 6.48
C HIS A 204 -18.02 14.66 7.79
N LEU A 205 -17.01 14.86 8.62
CA LEU A 205 -16.84 14.25 9.93
C LEU A 205 -16.99 15.30 11.01
N GLU A 206 -17.73 14.97 12.05
CA GLU A 206 -18.00 15.84 13.18
C GLU A 206 -17.77 15.10 14.51
N ASP A 207 -17.34 15.85 15.54
CA ASP A 207 -17.19 15.40 16.92
C ASP A 207 -16.26 14.20 17.08
N ASP A 208 -16.72 13.11 17.67
CA ASP A 208 -15.92 11.91 18.00
C ASP A 208 -15.60 11.00 16.79
N LEU A 209 -16.06 11.34 15.59
CA LEU A 209 -15.64 10.66 14.35
C LEU A 209 -14.27 11.14 13.84
N ILE A 210 -13.79 12.27 14.37
CA ILE A 210 -12.51 12.86 13.99
C ILE A 210 -11.36 12.03 14.59
N ASP A 211 -10.23 11.96 13.87
CA ASP A 211 -9.01 11.24 14.28
C ASP A 211 -9.19 9.72 14.50
N ARG A 212 -10.29 9.12 14.00
CA ARG A 212 -10.51 7.68 14.07
C ARG A 212 -9.68 6.90 13.06
N PHE A 213 -9.27 7.53 11.98
CA PHE A 213 -8.49 6.93 10.90
C PHE A 213 -7.50 7.95 10.31
N THR A 214 -6.58 7.46 9.49
CA THR A 214 -5.56 8.27 8.81
C THR A 214 -5.63 8.08 7.30
N ALA A 215 -4.95 8.97 6.53
CA ALA A 215 -4.82 8.77 5.09
C ALA A 215 -4.12 7.43 4.80
N GLY A 216 -4.67 6.66 3.88
CA GLY A 216 -4.26 5.30 3.54
C GLY A 216 -5.06 4.19 4.23
N ASP A 217 -5.75 4.48 5.35
CA ASP A 217 -6.58 3.47 6.03
C ASP A 217 -7.79 3.07 5.18
N ARG A 218 -8.21 1.82 5.31
CA ARG A 218 -9.50 1.33 4.80
C ARG A 218 -10.57 1.48 5.86
N VAL A 219 -11.71 1.95 5.42
CA VAL A 219 -12.82 2.26 6.32
C VAL A 219 -14.15 1.93 5.67
N THR A 220 -15.09 1.47 6.50
CA THR A 220 -16.51 1.48 6.19
C THR A 220 -17.14 2.66 6.92
N LEU A 221 -17.68 3.59 6.15
CA LEU A 221 -18.30 4.81 6.64
C LEU A 221 -19.81 4.75 6.47
N THR A 222 -20.50 4.74 7.58
CA THR A 222 -21.95 4.93 7.59
C THR A 222 -22.26 6.41 7.54
N GLY A 223 -23.06 6.85 6.57
CA GLY A 223 -23.40 8.25 6.41
C GLY A 223 -24.68 8.49 5.60
N VAL A 224 -25.14 9.73 5.63
CA VAL A 224 -26.30 10.20 4.84
C VAL A 224 -25.78 10.98 3.64
N LEU A 225 -26.23 10.61 2.44
CA LEU A 225 -25.88 11.31 1.21
C LEU A 225 -26.69 12.60 1.10
N GLU A 226 -26.01 13.74 1.06
CA GLU A 226 -26.61 15.06 0.95
C GLU A 226 -26.16 15.76 -0.34
N ILE A 227 -27.01 16.68 -0.85
CA ILE A 227 -26.69 17.54 -1.98
C ILE A 227 -26.07 18.82 -1.46
N LEU A 228 -24.94 19.20 -2.03
CA LEU A 228 -24.31 20.49 -1.77
C LEU A 228 -25.03 21.60 -2.53
N GLU A 229 -25.31 22.71 -1.85
CA GLU A 229 -25.80 23.90 -2.52
C GLU A 229 -24.72 24.47 -3.45
N PRO A 230 -25.01 24.66 -4.74
CA PRO A 230 -24.03 25.16 -5.68
C PRO A 230 -23.65 26.62 -5.36
N ASP A 231 -22.41 26.98 -5.63
CA ASP A 231 -21.95 28.36 -5.51
C ASP A 231 -22.56 29.30 -6.56
N ASN A 232 -23.08 28.72 -7.63
CA ASN A 232 -23.71 29.44 -8.74
C ASN A 232 -25.15 28.95 -8.97
N ASP A 233 -26.12 29.84 -8.82
CA ASP A 233 -27.56 29.57 -8.97
C ASP A 233 -27.99 29.10 -10.36
N ASP A 234 -27.10 29.18 -11.38
CA ASP A 234 -27.40 28.84 -12.79
C ASP A 234 -27.08 27.37 -13.16
N THR A 235 -26.52 26.55 -12.26
CA THR A 235 -26.18 25.15 -12.55
C THR A 235 -27.35 24.21 -12.27
N ARG A 236 -27.45 23.12 -13.07
CA ARG A 236 -28.38 22.00 -12.83
C ARG A 236 -27.68 20.77 -12.25
N ASN A 237 -26.35 20.77 -12.21
CA ASN A 237 -25.57 19.71 -11.65
C ASN A 237 -25.19 20.10 -10.23
N PHE A 238 -25.46 19.21 -9.31
CA PHE A 238 -25.15 19.39 -7.90
C PHE A 238 -24.09 18.37 -7.51
N ASP A 239 -23.15 18.82 -6.72
CA ASP A 239 -22.20 17.95 -6.07
C ASP A 239 -22.85 17.27 -4.86
N THR A 240 -22.36 16.12 -4.49
CA THR A 240 -22.85 15.36 -3.34
C THR A 240 -21.73 15.14 -2.35
N ASN A 241 -22.09 15.08 -1.08
CA ASN A 241 -21.20 14.68 0.00
C ASN A 241 -21.90 13.66 0.90
N LEU A 242 -21.10 12.93 1.65
CA LEU A 242 -21.60 12.01 2.66
C LEU A 242 -21.43 12.64 4.04
N LYS A 243 -22.51 12.85 4.77
CA LYS A 243 -22.44 13.27 6.18
C LYS A 243 -22.23 12.05 7.07
N GLY A 244 -21.00 11.87 7.56
CA GLY A 244 -20.62 10.72 8.37
C GLY A 244 -21.42 10.60 9.66
N LYS A 245 -21.88 9.41 9.99
CA LYS A 245 -22.65 9.06 11.19
C LYS A 245 -21.96 8.02 12.05
N ALA A 246 -21.29 7.05 11.42
CA ALA A 246 -20.44 6.09 12.10
C ALA A 246 -19.21 5.78 11.23
N VAL A 247 -18.16 5.29 11.84
CA VAL A 247 -16.96 4.84 11.14
C VAL A 247 -16.48 3.54 11.76
N GLN A 248 -16.19 2.58 10.91
CA GLN A 248 -15.50 1.37 11.25
C GLN A 248 -14.19 1.33 10.45
N ARG A 249 -13.11 1.12 11.14
CA ARG A 249 -11.83 0.83 10.50
C ARG A 249 -11.77 -0.67 10.25
N GLU A 250 -11.44 -1.07 9.04
CA GLU A 250 -11.20 -2.47 8.76
C GLU A 250 -10.01 -2.96 9.59
N GLU A 251 -10.23 -3.95 10.45
CA GLU A 251 -9.22 -4.51 11.35
C GLU A 251 -8.33 -5.50 10.62
N SER A 252 -8.89 -6.23 9.65
CA SER A 252 -8.19 -7.17 8.78
C SER A 252 -7.73 -6.48 7.50
N ASP A 253 -6.51 -6.80 7.07
CA ASP A 253 -5.97 -6.31 5.79
C ASP A 253 -6.66 -6.99 4.58
N TYR A 254 -7.58 -7.97 4.78
CA TYR A 254 -8.12 -8.85 3.73
C TYR A 254 -9.62 -9.14 3.87
N GLU A 255 -10.42 -8.27 4.53
CA GLU A 255 -11.86 -8.47 4.73
C GLU A 255 -12.68 -8.58 3.44
N ASP A 256 -12.17 -8.01 2.34
CA ASP A 256 -12.82 -8.04 1.03
C ASP A 256 -12.71 -9.40 0.29
N VAL A 257 -11.99 -10.37 0.85
CA VAL A 257 -11.71 -11.64 0.20
C VAL A 257 -12.50 -12.75 0.88
N ASP A 258 -13.36 -13.44 0.14
CA ASP A 258 -14.14 -14.57 0.66
C ASP A 258 -13.25 -15.81 0.86
N VAL A 259 -12.65 -15.89 2.04
CA VAL A 259 -11.74 -16.98 2.41
C VAL A 259 -12.49 -18.27 2.73
N GLU A 260 -13.67 -18.16 3.35
CA GLU A 260 -14.43 -19.35 3.82
C GLU A 260 -14.96 -20.20 2.65
N GLU A 261 -15.34 -19.59 1.53
CA GLU A 261 -15.77 -20.30 0.33
C GLU A 261 -14.69 -21.20 -0.27
N HIS A 262 -13.42 -20.79 -0.17
CA HIS A 262 -12.29 -21.47 -0.82
C HIS A 262 -11.41 -22.29 0.12
N LYS A 263 -11.75 -22.39 1.39
CA LYS A 263 -10.90 -22.99 2.44
C LYS A 263 -10.47 -24.42 2.15
N ASP A 264 -11.39 -25.29 1.75
CA ASP A 264 -11.10 -26.70 1.46
C ASP A 264 -10.14 -26.83 0.28
N GLU A 265 -10.30 -25.98 -0.76
CA GLU A 265 -9.42 -25.94 -1.93
C GLU A 265 -8.03 -25.43 -1.56
N ILE A 266 -7.94 -24.38 -0.73
CA ILE A 266 -6.68 -23.84 -0.20
C ILE A 266 -5.91 -24.92 0.57
N GLU A 267 -6.56 -25.66 1.46
CA GLU A 267 -5.93 -26.73 2.22
C GLU A 267 -5.45 -27.86 1.30
N THR A 268 -6.21 -28.23 0.27
CA THR A 268 -5.84 -29.23 -0.73
C THR A 268 -4.58 -28.81 -1.50
N ILE A 269 -4.51 -27.55 -1.95
CA ILE A 269 -3.35 -26.99 -2.64
C ILE A 269 -2.14 -26.98 -1.70
N ALA A 270 -2.28 -26.47 -0.50
CA ALA A 270 -1.18 -26.34 0.47
C ALA A 270 -0.58 -27.67 0.88
N ASN A 271 -1.40 -28.72 1.00
CA ASN A 271 -0.99 -30.08 1.32
C ASN A 271 -0.36 -30.84 0.12
N GLY A 272 -0.45 -30.29 -1.09
CA GLY A 272 0.09 -30.92 -2.30
C GLY A 272 -0.70 -32.15 -2.78
N GLU A 273 -1.99 -32.24 -2.43
CA GLU A 273 -2.84 -33.38 -2.83
C GLU A 273 -3.11 -33.38 -4.34
N ASP A 274 -3.19 -32.18 -4.96
CA ASP A 274 -3.44 -31.99 -6.39
C ASP A 274 -2.18 -31.57 -7.18
N GLY A 275 -0.99 -31.72 -6.60
CA GLY A 275 0.27 -31.36 -7.24
C GLY A 275 1.22 -30.62 -6.31
N GLU A 276 2.43 -30.34 -6.77
CA GLU A 276 3.43 -29.63 -5.98
C GLU A 276 3.04 -28.15 -5.86
N PRO A 277 2.84 -27.60 -4.64
CA PRO A 277 2.26 -26.27 -4.44
C PRO A 277 3.05 -25.14 -5.12
N TYR A 278 4.39 -25.20 -5.05
CA TYR A 278 5.24 -24.15 -5.62
C TYR A 278 5.21 -24.14 -7.16
N GLN A 279 5.14 -25.34 -7.79
CA GLN A 279 4.99 -25.41 -9.24
C GLN A 279 3.64 -24.86 -9.69
N ARG A 280 2.58 -25.17 -8.98
CA ARG A 280 1.24 -24.60 -9.23
C ARG A 280 1.22 -23.08 -9.11
N LEU A 281 1.93 -22.53 -8.11
CA LEU A 281 2.09 -21.09 -7.97
C LEU A 281 2.87 -20.47 -9.12
N ILE A 282 3.99 -21.09 -9.54
CA ILE A 282 4.78 -20.67 -10.70
C ILE A 282 3.92 -20.62 -11.96
N ASP A 283 3.13 -21.67 -12.19
CA ASP A 283 2.23 -21.77 -13.35
C ASP A 283 1.03 -20.81 -13.29
N SER A 284 0.75 -20.24 -12.09
CA SER A 284 -0.31 -19.26 -11.88
C SER A 284 0.15 -17.81 -11.99
N VAL A 285 1.44 -17.53 -11.71
CA VAL A 285 2.02 -16.19 -11.86
C VAL A 285 2.34 -15.94 -13.33
N ASN A 286 1.53 -15.11 -14.00
CA ASN A 286 1.70 -14.72 -15.41
C ASN A 286 1.86 -15.92 -16.38
N PRO A 287 0.80 -16.72 -16.62
CA PRO A 287 0.86 -17.89 -17.50
C PRO A 287 1.19 -17.55 -18.96
N GLU A 288 0.93 -16.32 -19.41
CA GLU A 288 1.25 -15.84 -20.74
C GLU A 288 2.76 -15.65 -20.97
N HIS A 289 3.53 -15.48 -19.89
CA HIS A 289 4.98 -15.34 -19.95
C HIS A 289 5.65 -16.74 -19.88
N HIS A 290 6.51 -17.06 -20.85
CA HIS A 290 7.28 -18.29 -20.89
C HIS A 290 8.65 -18.12 -20.24
N GLY A 291 9.02 -19.07 -19.38
CA GLY A 291 10.33 -19.05 -18.69
C GLY A 291 10.32 -18.25 -17.39
N ASP A 292 11.51 -17.87 -16.93
CA ASP A 292 11.76 -17.10 -15.71
C ASP A 292 11.10 -17.69 -14.44
N GLU A 293 11.13 -19.03 -14.29
CA GLU A 293 10.49 -19.74 -13.17
C GLU A 293 10.96 -19.21 -11.80
N ASP A 294 12.24 -18.85 -11.68
CA ASP A 294 12.79 -18.28 -10.45
C ASP A 294 12.17 -16.91 -10.11
N VAL A 295 11.91 -16.08 -11.14
CA VAL A 295 11.22 -14.79 -10.98
C VAL A 295 9.78 -15.03 -10.55
N LYS A 296 9.09 -15.98 -11.19
CA LYS A 296 7.71 -16.34 -10.84
C LYS A 296 7.62 -16.88 -9.41
N LEU A 297 8.55 -17.76 -9.01
CA LEU A 297 8.62 -18.27 -7.64
C LEU A 297 8.91 -17.15 -6.63
N ALA A 298 9.85 -16.25 -6.93
CA ALA A 298 10.17 -15.12 -6.07
C ALA A 298 8.95 -14.20 -5.87
N ILE A 299 8.21 -13.91 -6.95
CA ILE A 299 6.97 -13.12 -6.91
C ILE A 299 5.90 -13.85 -6.08
N ALA A 300 5.71 -15.15 -6.29
CA ALA A 300 4.78 -15.95 -5.49
C ALA A 300 5.13 -15.85 -3.98
N LEU A 301 6.39 -16.05 -3.60
CA LEU A 301 6.83 -15.93 -2.22
C LEU A 301 6.71 -14.49 -1.69
N GLN A 302 6.90 -13.46 -2.54
CA GLN A 302 6.64 -12.07 -2.16
C GLN A 302 5.18 -11.83 -1.80
N LEU A 303 4.24 -12.40 -2.56
CA LEU A 303 2.80 -12.28 -2.30
C LEU A 303 2.42 -12.90 -0.95
N PHE A 304 2.95 -14.06 -0.60
CA PHE A 304 2.72 -14.68 0.71
C PHE A 304 3.44 -13.95 1.84
N GLY A 305 4.64 -13.44 1.61
CA GLY A 305 5.45 -12.71 2.57
C GLY A 305 5.84 -13.48 3.83
N GLY A 306 6.85 -13.03 4.54
CA GLY A 306 7.23 -13.53 5.85
C GLY A 306 6.39 -12.95 6.99
N TRP A 307 6.63 -13.37 8.21
CA TRP A 307 5.90 -12.90 9.38
C TRP A 307 6.46 -11.57 9.92
N SER A 308 5.65 -10.51 9.90
CA SER A 308 5.99 -9.21 10.48
C SER A 308 5.90 -9.24 12.00
N ARG A 309 7.02 -8.91 12.70
CA ARG A 309 7.11 -8.98 14.17
C ARG A 309 7.19 -7.59 14.78
N ASN A 310 6.17 -7.21 15.57
CA ASN A 310 6.16 -6.01 16.41
C ASN A 310 6.57 -4.72 15.72
N GLN A 311 6.17 -4.50 14.46
CA GLN A 311 6.50 -3.30 13.64
C GLN A 311 8.02 -2.98 13.55
N ARG A 312 8.91 -3.84 14.04
CA ARG A 312 10.37 -3.63 14.01
C ARG A 312 11.10 -4.53 13.02
N LYS A 313 10.52 -5.70 12.69
CA LYS A 313 11.05 -6.61 11.68
C LYS A 313 9.99 -6.81 10.61
N ARG A 314 10.31 -6.36 9.40
CA ARG A 314 9.42 -6.50 8.25
C ARG A 314 9.33 -7.97 7.81
N GLY A 315 8.13 -8.39 7.38
CA GLY A 315 7.92 -9.65 6.69
C GLY A 315 7.94 -9.50 5.17
N ASP A 316 7.81 -8.26 4.67
CA ASP A 316 7.72 -7.95 3.26
C ASP A 316 9.08 -8.07 2.57
N SER A 317 9.10 -8.68 1.39
CA SER A 317 10.28 -8.78 0.52
C SER A 317 10.16 -7.81 -0.64
N HIS A 318 11.26 -7.15 -1.01
CA HIS A 318 11.31 -6.22 -2.14
C HIS A 318 12.06 -6.88 -3.29
N ILE A 319 11.47 -6.83 -4.49
CA ILE A 319 12.02 -7.43 -5.71
C ILE A 319 12.24 -6.35 -6.77
N LEU A 320 13.40 -6.38 -7.42
CA LEU A 320 13.74 -5.52 -8.54
C LEU A 320 13.96 -6.35 -9.81
N LEU A 321 13.20 -6.02 -10.86
CA LEU A 321 13.35 -6.59 -12.19
C LEU A 321 14.03 -5.58 -13.10
N MET A 322 15.30 -5.81 -13.43
CA MET A 322 16.04 -4.98 -14.39
C MET A 322 16.23 -5.73 -15.69
N GLY A 323 15.98 -5.08 -16.81
CA GLY A 323 16.13 -5.83 -18.06
C GLY A 323 15.92 -5.03 -19.32
N ASP A 324 16.18 -5.66 -20.44
CA ASP A 324 16.00 -5.08 -21.76
C ASP A 324 14.54 -4.74 -22.04
N PRO A 325 14.24 -3.75 -22.88
CA PRO A 325 12.88 -3.46 -23.29
C PRO A 325 12.24 -4.66 -24.02
N GLY A 326 11.00 -4.96 -23.69
CA GLY A 326 10.27 -6.05 -24.31
C GLY A 326 10.41 -7.43 -23.65
N CYS A 327 11.19 -7.57 -22.57
CA CYS A 327 11.36 -8.82 -21.83
C CYS A 327 10.24 -9.13 -20.83
N GLY A 328 9.07 -8.54 -20.95
CA GLY A 328 7.91 -8.90 -20.12
C GLY A 328 7.90 -8.36 -18.67
N LYS A 329 8.81 -7.43 -18.29
CA LYS A 329 8.85 -6.88 -16.92
C LYS A 329 7.51 -6.26 -16.48
N SER A 330 6.96 -5.37 -17.28
CA SER A 330 5.68 -4.70 -16.98
C SER A 330 4.51 -5.68 -16.94
N THR A 331 4.57 -6.80 -17.68
CA THR A 331 3.54 -7.84 -17.61
C THR A 331 3.58 -8.62 -16.29
N PHE A 332 4.77 -8.77 -15.66
CA PHE A 332 4.87 -9.32 -14.32
C PHE A 332 4.24 -8.38 -13.28
N LEU A 333 4.48 -7.07 -13.39
CA LEU A 333 3.88 -6.08 -12.49
C LEU A 333 2.35 -6.08 -12.62
N GLN A 334 1.83 -6.10 -13.85
CA GLN A 334 0.40 -6.19 -14.11
C GLN A 334 -0.22 -7.48 -13.56
N ALA A 335 0.45 -8.62 -13.76
CA ALA A 335 -0.01 -9.90 -13.22
C ALA A 335 -0.06 -9.88 -11.68
N VAL A 336 0.90 -9.24 -11.02
CA VAL A 336 0.90 -9.08 -9.55
C VAL A 336 -0.22 -8.13 -9.10
N ASP A 337 -0.46 -7.06 -9.83
CA ASP A 337 -1.56 -6.14 -9.56
C ASP A 337 -2.92 -6.84 -9.64
N ASP A 338 -3.07 -7.77 -10.61
CA ASP A 338 -4.26 -8.59 -10.75
C ASP A 338 -4.37 -9.71 -9.69
N LEU A 339 -3.24 -10.26 -9.21
CA LEU A 339 -3.20 -11.40 -8.29
C LEU A 339 -3.23 -11.01 -6.82
N ALA A 340 -2.62 -9.88 -6.46
CA ALA A 340 -2.52 -9.48 -5.06
C ALA A 340 -3.88 -9.12 -4.48
N PRO A 341 -4.19 -9.53 -3.23
CA PRO A 341 -5.38 -9.06 -2.53
C PRO A 341 -5.43 -7.54 -2.38
N ARG A 342 -4.26 -6.94 -2.15
CA ARG A 342 -4.02 -5.49 -2.13
C ARG A 342 -2.85 -5.12 -3.02
N SER A 343 -3.04 -4.16 -3.89
CA SER A 343 -1.98 -3.67 -4.77
C SER A 343 -2.17 -2.22 -5.15
N THR A 344 -1.08 -1.60 -5.57
CA THR A 344 -1.09 -0.30 -6.21
C THR A 344 -0.09 -0.30 -7.35
N TYR A 345 -0.51 0.09 -8.54
CA TYR A 345 0.36 0.22 -9.70
C TYR A 345 0.73 1.68 -9.94
N ALA A 346 2.01 1.98 -10.01
CA ALA A 346 2.51 3.33 -10.28
C ALA A 346 3.65 3.32 -11.31
N SER A 347 3.74 4.38 -12.13
CA SER A 347 4.88 4.58 -13.03
C SER A 347 5.88 5.53 -12.38
N GLY A 348 7.16 5.15 -12.37
CA GLY A 348 8.27 6.00 -11.92
C GLY A 348 8.48 7.23 -12.82
N LYS A 349 8.05 7.15 -14.09
CA LYS A 349 8.17 8.26 -15.04
C LYS A 349 7.21 9.40 -14.67
N GLY A 350 7.77 10.52 -14.25
CA GLY A 350 6.99 11.67 -13.80
C GLY A 350 6.46 11.56 -12.37
N ALA A 351 6.75 10.46 -11.67
CA ALA A 351 6.39 10.31 -10.27
C ALA A 351 7.08 11.36 -9.41
N THR A 352 6.32 11.95 -8.49
CA THR A 352 6.83 12.85 -7.46
C THR A 352 7.03 12.09 -6.16
N ALA A 353 7.86 12.61 -5.26
CA ALA A 353 7.99 12.06 -3.91
C ALA A 353 6.62 11.97 -3.21
N ALA A 354 5.76 12.98 -3.40
CA ALA A 354 4.41 13.02 -2.90
C ALA A 354 3.53 11.88 -3.41
N GLY A 355 3.51 11.68 -4.72
CA GLY A 355 2.69 10.64 -5.35
C GLY A 355 3.15 9.21 -5.02
N LEU A 356 4.44 9.02 -4.71
CA LEU A 356 4.94 7.71 -4.27
C LEU A 356 4.78 7.47 -2.77
N THR A 357 4.89 8.50 -1.92
CA THR A 357 4.85 8.32 -0.47
C THR A 357 3.64 9.01 0.17
N ALA A 358 3.75 10.27 0.52
CA ALA A 358 2.65 11.11 1.01
C ALA A 358 3.06 12.59 1.00
N ALA A 359 2.09 13.48 0.93
CA ALA A 359 2.35 14.91 1.04
C ALA A 359 1.29 15.70 1.79
N ALA A 360 1.72 16.84 2.34
CA ALA A 360 0.81 17.94 2.64
C ALA A 360 0.61 18.75 1.35
N VAL A 361 -0.62 18.74 0.83
CA VAL A 361 -1.04 19.39 -0.40
C VAL A 361 -1.91 20.59 -0.10
N ALA A 362 -1.63 21.73 -0.74
CA ALA A 362 -2.50 22.88 -0.69
C ALA A 362 -3.64 22.68 -1.71
N ASP A 363 -4.86 22.72 -1.22
CA ASP A 363 -6.05 22.50 -2.03
C ASP A 363 -7.26 23.17 -1.34
N ASP A 364 -8.26 23.58 -2.10
CA ASP A 364 -9.52 24.09 -1.60
C ASP A 364 -10.43 23.00 -1.00
N PHE A 365 -9.84 21.87 -0.61
CA PHE A 365 -10.53 20.72 -0.02
C PHE A 365 -11.05 21.07 1.38
N GLY A 366 -12.34 21.12 1.52
CA GLY A 366 -13.00 21.30 2.81
C GLY A 366 -12.68 22.60 3.53
N ASP A 367 -12.67 23.75 2.85
CA ASP A 367 -12.34 25.07 3.45
C ASP A 367 -10.97 25.12 4.15
N THR A 368 -10.10 24.16 3.89
CA THR A 368 -8.75 24.12 4.46
C THR A 368 -7.71 24.37 3.38
N GLU A 369 -6.71 25.20 3.69
CA GLU A 369 -5.61 25.47 2.76
C GLU A 369 -4.69 24.25 2.57
N TRP A 370 -4.70 23.27 3.47
CA TRP A 370 -3.79 22.15 3.48
C TRP A 370 -4.49 20.87 3.91
N GLY A 371 -4.25 19.78 3.17
CA GLY A 371 -4.68 18.42 3.49
C GLY A 371 -3.51 17.43 3.42
N LEU A 372 -3.66 16.29 4.07
CA LEU A 372 -2.71 15.17 3.99
C LEU A 372 -3.21 14.20 2.91
N GLU A 373 -2.38 13.94 1.89
CA GLU A 373 -2.67 13.04 0.77
C GLU A 373 -1.74 11.83 0.80
N ALA A 374 -2.31 10.62 0.68
CA ALA A 374 -1.57 9.36 0.62
C ALA A 374 -1.06 9.10 -0.80
N GLY A 375 0.19 8.66 -0.91
CA GLY A 375 0.78 8.20 -2.16
C GLY A 375 0.78 6.66 -2.29
N ALA A 376 1.30 6.16 -3.41
CA ALA A 376 1.22 4.75 -3.80
C ALA A 376 1.67 3.75 -2.72
N LEU A 377 2.79 4.02 -2.00
CA LEU A 377 3.27 3.11 -0.94
C LEU A 377 2.35 3.07 0.28
N VAL A 378 1.71 4.20 0.61
CA VAL A 378 0.76 4.27 1.73
C VAL A 378 -0.56 3.60 1.36
N LEU A 379 -1.02 3.81 0.11
CA LEU A 379 -2.22 3.15 -0.42
C LEU A 379 -2.05 1.63 -0.53
N ALA A 380 -0.82 1.14 -0.72
CA ALA A 380 -0.48 -0.27 -0.75
C ALA A 380 -0.17 -0.86 0.64
N ASP A 381 -0.46 -0.17 1.75
CA ASP A 381 -0.18 -0.68 3.11
C ASP A 381 -0.82 -2.05 3.34
N GLY A 382 -0.06 -3.04 3.80
CA GLY A 382 -0.47 -4.44 3.93
C GLY A 382 -0.40 -5.27 2.64
N GLY A 383 -0.09 -4.65 1.49
CA GLY A 383 -0.10 -5.26 0.16
C GLY A 383 1.19 -5.15 -0.63
N VAL A 384 1.07 -4.96 -1.95
CA VAL A 384 2.19 -4.86 -2.89
C VAL A 384 2.14 -3.56 -3.68
N ALA A 385 3.25 -2.81 -3.70
CA ALA A 385 3.43 -1.67 -4.58
C ALA A 385 4.19 -2.10 -5.84
N CYS A 386 3.53 -2.05 -6.99
CA CYS A 386 4.09 -2.31 -8.31
C CYS A 386 4.58 -1.00 -8.92
N ILE A 387 5.90 -0.81 -9.05
CA ILE A 387 6.48 0.43 -9.59
C ILE A 387 7.20 0.13 -10.88
N ASP A 388 6.63 0.56 -12.00
CA ASP A 388 7.27 0.45 -13.32
C ASP A 388 8.18 1.63 -13.60
N GLU A 389 9.15 1.46 -14.49
CA GLU A 389 10.13 2.48 -14.87
C GLU A 389 10.83 3.14 -13.65
N VAL A 390 11.21 2.35 -12.65
CA VAL A 390 11.85 2.85 -11.41
C VAL A 390 13.16 3.62 -11.70
N ASP A 391 13.83 3.31 -12.81
CA ASP A 391 15.02 4.00 -13.32
C ASP A 391 14.75 5.47 -13.75
N LYS A 392 13.48 5.87 -13.89
CA LYS A 392 13.05 7.24 -14.24
C LYS A 392 12.62 8.07 -13.04
N VAL A 393 12.63 7.50 -11.84
CA VAL A 393 12.26 8.19 -10.60
C VAL A 393 13.32 9.26 -10.29
N ASN A 394 12.88 10.48 -9.95
CA ASN A 394 13.80 11.57 -9.62
C ASN A 394 14.50 11.35 -8.26
N GLU A 395 15.67 11.98 -8.04
CA GLU A 395 16.49 11.79 -6.82
C GLU A 395 15.74 12.09 -5.52
N THR A 396 14.85 13.07 -5.51
CA THR A 396 14.07 13.42 -4.31
C THR A 396 13.04 12.33 -3.98
N ALA A 397 12.42 11.74 -4.98
CA ALA A 397 11.49 10.63 -4.80
C ALA A 397 12.24 9.34 -4.43
N VAL A 398 13.42 9.09 -4.98
CA VAL A 398 14.31 7.97 -4.57
C VAL A 398 14.64 8.04 -3.08
N SER A 399 14.97 9.23 -2.55
CA SER A 399 15.24 9.40 -1.12
C SER A 399 14.01 9.07 -0.26
N SER A 400 12.81 9.48 -0.68
CA SER A 400 11.57 9.19 0.03
C SER A 400 11.19 7.71 -0.01
N LEU A 401 11.42 7.05 -1.16
CA LEU A 401 11.27 5.60 -1.31
C LEU A 401 12.19 4.85 -0.35
N HIS A 402 13.45 5.27 -0.29
CA HIS A 402 14.44 4.67 0.59
C HIS A 402 13.99 4.67 2.06
N ASP A 403 13.51 5.81 2.56
CA ASP A 403 13.05 5.95 3.94
C ASP A 403 11.80 5.09 4.20
N ALA A 404 10.85 5.04 3.26
CA ALA A 404 9.63 4.24 3.37
C ALA A 404 9.94 2.73 3.40
N LEU A 405 10.80 2.24 2.50
CA LEU A 405 11.18 0.83 2.42
C LEU A 405 11.96 0.34 3.66
N GLU A 406 12.73 1.24 4.30
CA GLU A 406 13.46 0.88 5.51
C GLU A 406 12.59 0.88 6.76
N SER A 407 11.83 1.97 6.96
CA SER A 407 11.08 2.20 8.20
C SER A 407 9.66 1.64 8.16
N GLN A 408 9.17 1.27 6.97
CA GLN A 408 7.76 0.92 6.68
C GLN A 408 6.78 2.03 7.13
N LYS A 409 7.26 3.27 7.14
CA LYS A 409 6.51 4.46 7.56
C LYS A 409 6.92 5.66 6.72
N VAL A 410 5.92 6.47 6.40
CA VAL A 410 6.11 7.76 5.76
C VAL A 410 5.83 8.87 6.77
N ARG A 411 6.77 9.80 6.91
CA ARG A 411 6.63 10.95 7.81
C ARG A 411 6.44 12.23 7.01
N VAL A 412 5.37 12.95 7.28
CA VAL A 412 5.06 14.23 6.65
C VAL A 412 5.12 15.33 7.71
N ASN A 413 6.07 16.25 7.54
CA ASN A 413 6.26 17.42 8.41
C ASN A 413 6.24 18.68 7.54
N LYS A 414 5.06 19.19 7.19
CA LYS A 414 4.91 20.35 6.31
C LYS A 414 3.61 21.10 6.62
N ALA A 415 3.64 22.41 6.50
CA ALA A 415 2.45 23.29 6.65
C ALA A 415 1.67 23.11 7.96
N GLY A 416 2.37 22.77 9.06
CA GLY A 416 1.71 22.53 10.36
C GLY A 416 1.19 21.10 10.54
N ILE A 417 1.21 20.26 9.49
CA ILE A 417 0.82 18.86 9.55
C ILE A 417 2.06 18.03 9.97
N ASN A 418 1.92 17.27 11.05
CA ASN A 418 2.90 16.30 11.53
C ASN A 418 2.21 14.92 11.57
N ALA A 419 2.36 14.14 10.52
CA ALA A 419 1.75 12.82 10.41
C ALA A 419 2.79 11.74 10.19
N THR A 420 2.50 10.53 10.68
CA THR A 420 3.26 9.32 10.38
C THR A 420 2.27 8.29 9.86
N LEU A 421 2.39 7.96 8.58
CA LEU A 421 1.53 7.01 7.88
C LEU A 421 2.25 5.66 7.79
N ASN A 422 1.50 4.57 7.84
CA ASN A 422 2.04 3.24 7.59
C ASN A 422 2.27 3.04 6.09
N ALA A 423 3.34 2.33 5.76
CA ALA A 423 3.69 1.91 4.40
C ALA A 423 4.36 0.52 4.48
N ARG A 424 3.66 -0.41 5.15
CA ARG A 424 4.05 -1.83 5.28
C ARG A 424 3.71 -2.53 3.96
N THR A 425 4.54 -2.33 2.97
CA THR A 425 4.28 -2.84 1.63
C THR A 425 5.47 -3.59 1.07
N ALA A 426 5.22 -4.69 0.39
CA ALA A 426 6.18 -5.31 -0.48
C ALA A 426 6.32 -4.45 -1.75
N MET A 427 7.53 -4.28 -2.26
CA MET A 427 7.75 -3.53 -3.50
C MET A 427 8.20 -4.47 -4.60
N LEU A 428 7.47 -4.49 -5.72
CA LEU A 428 7.89 -5.08 -6.98
C LEU A 428 8.20 -3.95 -7.96
N ALA A 429 9.47 -3.76 -8.27
CA ALA A 429 9.92 -2.68 -9.15
C ALA A 429 10.46 -3.21 -10.46
N ALA A 430 10.18 -2.52 -11.56
CA ALA A 430 10.76 -2.80 -12.86
C ALA A 430 11.49 -1.58 -13.42
N GLY A 431 12.62 -1.81 -14.10
CA GLY A 431 13.40 -0.75 -14.72
C GLY A 431 14.22 -1.24 -15.91
N ASN A 432 14.76 -0.29 -16.66
CA ASN A 432 15.65 -0.57 -17.78
C ASN A 432 17.09 -0.20 -17.41
N PRO A 433 18.09 -0.86 -18.03
CA PRO A 433 19.48 -0.48 -17.84
C PRO A 433 19.74 0.93 -18.41
N LYS A 434 20.79 1.59 -17.91
CA LYS A 434 21.17 2.99 -18.19
C LYS A 434 21.21 3.37 -19.67
N HIS A 435 21.60 2.43 -20.53
CA HIS A 435 21.72 2.63 -21.99
C HIS A 435 20.57 1.96 -22.77
N GLY A 436 19.51 1.56 -22.09
CA GLY A 436 18.33 0.90 -22.67
C GLY A 436 18.48 -0.60 -22.88
N ARG A 437 19.71 -1.13 -23.01
CA ARG A 437 20.01 -2.57 -23.10
C ARG A 437 21.26 -2.88 -22.32
N PHE A 438 21.36 -4.11 -21.81
CA PHE A 438 22.57 -4.59 -21.18
C PHE A 438 23.70 -4.80 -22.22
N ASP A 439 24.85 -4.25 -21.89
CA ASP A 439 26.11 -4.53 -22.61
C ASP A 439 26.73 -5.80 -22.00
N PRO A 440 26.91 -6.87 -22.76
CA PRO A 440 27.48 -8.11 -22.23
C PRO A 440 28.97 -7.99 -21.83
N TYR A 441 29.64 -6.89 -22.21
CA TYR A 441 31.06 -6.65 -21.90
C TYR A 441 31.30 -5.76 -20.67
N GLN A 442 30.23 -5.34 -20.02
CA GLN A 442 30.31 -4.50 -18.81
C GLN A 442 29.59 -5.17 -17.64
N PRO A 443 30.06 -4.95 -16.40
CA PRO A 443 29.36 -5.45 -15.21
C PRO A 443 27.93 -4.95 -15.16
N ARG A 444 26.98 -5.86 -14.90
CA ARG A 444 25.55 -5.54 -14.92
C ARG A 444 25.18 -4.47 -13.89
N ALA A 445 25.80 -4.50 -12.70
CA ALA A 445 25.55 -3.52 -11.64
C ALA A 445 25.86 -2.08 -12.06
N GLN A 446 26.91 -1.85 -12.86
CA GLN A 446 27.28 -0.52 -13.36
C GLN A 446 26.28 0.05 -14.38
N GLN A 447 25.49 -0.82 -14.97
CA GLN A 447 24.48 -0.46 -15.97
C GLN A 447 23.12 -0.14 -15.37
N ILE A 448 22.98 -0.24 -14.05
CA ILE A 448 21.76 0.13 -13.31
C ILE A 448 21.86 1.58 -12.89
N ASP A 449 20.86 2.39 -13.26
CA ASP A 449 20.80 3.83 -12.89
C ASP A 449 20.00 4.03 -11.60
N LEU A 450 20.34 3.24 -10.58
CA LEU A 450 19.78 3.34 -9.24
C LEU A 450 20.93 3.49 -8.24
N GLY A 451 20.79 4.41 -7.30
CA GLY A 451 21.81 4.59 -6.26
C GLY A 451 22.02 3.30 -5.43
N PRO A 452 23.29 3.01 -5.02
CA PRO A 452 23.61 1.80 -4.25
C PRO A 452 22.76 1.66 -2.98
N THR A 453 22.39 2.77 -2.39
CA THR A 453 21.55 2.82 -1.18
C THR A 453 20.16 2.25 -1.42
N LEU A 454 19.53 2.56 -2.57
CA LEU A 454 18.21 2.00 -2.93
C LEU A 454 18.34 0.53 -3.34
N MET A 455 19.37 0.21 -4.15
CA MET A 455 19.64 -1.17 -4.56
C MET A 455 19.77 -2.11 -3.35
N SER A 456 20.48 -1.69 -2.30
CA SER A 456 20.67 -2.47 -1.08
C SER A 456 19.38 -2.73 -0.28
N ARG A 457 18.24 -2.12 -0.65
CA ARG A 457 16.92 -2.36 -0.02
C ARG A 457 16.15 -3.50 -0.67
N PHE A 458 16.49 -3.83 -1.91
CA PHE A 458 15.90 -4.98 -2.58
C PHE A 458 16.49 -6.28 -2.04
N ASP A 459 15.62 -7.21 -1.71
CA ASP A 459 16.00 -8.53 -1.20
C ASP A 459 16.42 -9.46 -2.36
N LEU A 460 15.78 -9.28 -3.52
CA LEU A 460 16.08 -9.99 -4.75
C LEU A 460 16.17 -9.01 -5.93
N MET A 461 17.14 -9.22 -6.78
CA MET A 461 17.34 -8.46 -8.02
C MET A 461 17.52 -9.44 -9.19
N PHE A 462 16.64 -9.37 -10.15
CA PHE A 462 16.71 -10.24 -11.35
C PHE A 462 17.06 -9.42 -12.59
N MET A 463 18.02 -9.95 -13.37
CA MET A 463 18.51 -9.34 -14.61
C MET A 463 17.94 -10.12 -15.80
N ILE A 464 16.88 -9.58 -16.41
CA ILE A 464 16.18 -10.20 -17.54
C ILE A 464 16.78 -9.64 -18.83
N SER A 465 17.69 -10.40 -19.47
CA SER A 465 18.37 -9.99 -20.70
C SER A 465 17.82 -10.71 -21.93
N ASP A 466 17.68 -9.97 -23.02
CA ASP A 466 17.33 -10.50 -24.35
C ASP A 466 18.60 -11.04 -25.02
N SER A 467 18.96 -12.28 -24.70
CA SER A 467 20.12 -12.95 -25.32
C SER A 467 19.62 -13.95 -26.35
N PRO A 468 19.85 -13.74 -27.66
CA PRO A 468 19.36 -14.61 -28.70
C PRO A 468 19.90 -16.05 -28.56
N ASP A 469 18.99 -16.99 -28.35
CA ASP A 469 19.25 -18.43 -28.34
C ASP A 469 18.19 -19.14 -29.19
N ALA A 470 18.63 -19.88 -30.22
CA ALA A 470 17.72 -20.45 -31.22
C ALA A 470 16.73 -21.49 -30.66
N ASP A 471 17.11 -22.18 -29.60
CA ASP A 471 16.25 -23.22 -29.00
C ASP A 471 15.27 -22.57 -28.02
N VAL A 472 15.75 -21.66 -27.14
CA VAL A 472 14.90 -20.89 -26.22
C VAL A 472 13.93 -19.98 -26.98
N ASP A 473 14.40 -19.26 -28.00
CA ASP A 473 13.55 -18.36 -28.81
C ASP A 473 12.42 -19.13 -29.51
N ARG A 474 12.70 -20.38 -29.97
CA ARG A 474 11.66 -21.21 -30.57
C ARG A 474 10.56 -21.56 -29.56
N GLU A 475 10.92 -21.95 -28.36
CA GLU A 475 9.95 -22.26 -27.29
C GLU A 475 9.10 -21.02 -26.91
N VAL A 476 9.74 -19.87 -26.77
CA VAL A 476 9.05 -18.58 -26.51
C VAL A 476 8.08 -18.24 -27.64
N ILE A 477 8.52 -18.33 -28.91
CA ILE A 477 7.68 -18.05 -30.09
C ILE A 477 6.49 -19.01 -30.13
N ASP A 478 6.73 -20.30 -29.94
CA ASP A 478 5.66 -21.32 -29.95
C ASP A 478 4.65 -21.09 -28.82
N HIS A 479 5.11 -20.64 -27.63
CA HIS A 479 4.25 -20.28 -26.51
C HIS A 479 3.42 -19.04 -26.84
N MET A 480 4.02 -17.96 -27.34
CA MET A 480 3.32 -16.74 -27.74
C MET A 480 2.25 -16.99 -28.83
N MET A 481 2.57 -17.84 -29.82
CA MET A 481 1.61 -18.22 -30.84
C MET A 481 0.45 -19.05 -30.27
N ARG A 482 0.73 -19.89 -29.30
CA ARG A 482 -0.26 -20.72 -28.59
C ARG A 482 -1.18 -19.85 -27.76
N SER A 483 -0.62 -18.96 -26.94
CA SER A 483 -1.35 -18.01 -26.08
C SER A 483 -2.29 -17.11 -26.90
N ARG A 484 -1.79 -16.49 -27.98
CA ARG A 484 -2.63 -15.70 -28.89
C ARG A 484 -3.80 -16.47 -29.48
N ARG A 485 -3.55 -17.71 -29.92
CA ARG A 485 -4.60 -18.58 -30.48
C ARG A 485 -5.61 -18.97 -29.42
N ALA A 486 -5.13 -19.30 -28.21
CA ALA A 486 -5.99 -19.63 -27.08
C ALA A 486 -6.89 -18.47 -26.69
N ALA A 487 -6.35 -17.25 -26.60
CA ALA A 487 -7.13 -16.04 -26.33
C ALA A 487 -8.22 -15.80 -27.40
N ALA A 488 -7.88 -15.93 -28.69
CA ALA A 488 -8.85 -15.79 -29.79
C ALA A 488 -9.97 -16.84 -29.73
N LYS A 489 -9.63 -18.11 -29.43
CA LYS A 489 -10.63 -19.17 -29.26
C LYS A 489 -11.56 -18.90 -28.09
N LYS A 490 -11.01 -18.43 -26.96
CA LYS A 490 -11.78 -18.06 -25.77
C LYS A 490 -12.79 -16.97 -26.07
N GLU A 491 -12.40 -15.90 -26.80
CA GLU A 491 -13.32 -14.85 -27.24
C GLU A 491 -14.42 -15.35 -28.19
N LEU A 492 -14.11 -16.33 -29.04
CA LEU A 492 -15.06 -16.94 -29.97
C LEU A 492 -15.93 -18.04 -29.31
N GLY A 493 -15.69 -18.38 -28.06
CA GLY A 493 -16.40 -19.46 -27.36
C GLY A 493 -16.05 -20.86 -27.88
N GLU A 494 -14.88 -21.06 -28.48
CA GLU A 494 -14.39 -22.33 -28.96
C GLU A 494 -13.69 -23.11 -27.83
N GLU A 495 -13.71 -24.45 -27.93
CA GLU A 495 -13.03 -25.30 -26.94
C GLU A 495 -11.51 -25.15 -27.01
N LEU A 496 -10.88 -24.98 -25.84
CA LEU A 496 -9.43 -24.95 -25.68
C LEU A 496 -8.87 -26.35 -25.41
N THR A 497 -7.74 -26.65 -26.01
CA THR A 497 -6.94 -27.81 -25.61
C THR A 497 -6.25 -27.54 -24.26
N ASP A 498 -5.83 -28.61 -23.55
CA ASP A 498 -5.15 -28.47 -22.25
C ASP A 498 -3.87 -27.61 -22.37
N ALA A 499 -3.11 -27.75 -23.47
CA ALA A 499 -1.93 -26.93 -23.72
C ALA A 499 -2.24 -25.46 -24.02
N GLU A 500 -3.37 -25.16 -24.70
CA GLU A 500 -3.84 -23.81 -24.94
C GLU A 500 -4.36 -23.19 -23.64
N ARG A 501 -5.10 -23.95 -22.84
CA ARG A 501 -5.59 -23.51 -21.53
C ARG A 501 -4.43 -23.10 -20.61
N LYS A 502 -3.43 -23.94 -20.43
CA LYS A 502 -2.24 -23.66 -19.62
C LYS A 502 -1.43 -22.45 -20.10
N SER A 503 -1.58 -22.01 -21.35
CA SER A 503 -0.84 -20.85 -21.86
C SER A 503 -1.53 -19.50 -21.59
N ILE A 504 -2.77 -19.49 -21.09
CA ILE A 504 -3.52 -18.25 -20.80
C ILE A 504 -4.29 -18.27 -19.48
N GLU A 505 -4.53 -19.45 -18.92
CA GLU A 505 -5.26 -19.59 -17.66
C GLU A 505 -4.28 -19.99 -16.55
N PRO A 506 -4.36 -19.37 -15.36
CA PRO A 506 -3.56 -19.77 -14.23
C PRO A 506 -3.96 -21.18 -13.75
N ASP A 507 -3.02 -21.93 -13.21
CA ASP A 507 -3.31 -23.27 -12.65
C ASP A 507 -4.20 -23.17 -11.40
N ILE A 508 -4.01 -22.14 -10.59
CA ILE A 508 -4.88 -21.76 -9.46
C ILE A 508 -5.68 -20.53 -9.90
N PRO A 509 -7.01 -20.57 -9.92
CA PRO A 509 -7.84 -19.41 -10.25
C PRO A 509 -7.49 -18.18 -9.40
N HIS A 510 -7.55 -16.98 -9.98
CA HIS A 510 -7.13 -15.75 -9.28
C HIS A 510 -7.90 -15.52 -7.97
N GLU A 511 -9.19 -15.82 -7.94
CA GLU A 511 -10.04 -15.68 -6.74
C GLU A 511 -9.54 -16.61 -5.62
N VAL A 512 -9.28 -17.89 -5.96
CA VAL A 512 -8.74 -18.88 -5.02
C VAL A 512 -7.34 -18.47 -4.54
N LEU A 513 -6.48 -17.98 -5.44
CA LEU A 513 -5.12 -17.57 -5.08
C LEU A 513 -5.12 -16.33 -4.15
N ARG A 514 -6.00 -15.36 -4.39
CA ARG A 514 -6.20 -14.23 -3.49
C ARG A 514 -6.67 -14.68 -2.11
N ALA A 515 -7.66 -15.55 -2.06
CA ALA A 515 -8.17 -16.14 -0.81
C ALA A 515 -7.06 -16.94 -0.11
N TYR A 516 -6.24 -17.67 -0.84
CA TYR A 516 -5.11 -18.43 -0.29
C TYR A 516 -4.06 -17.53 0.35
N ILE A 517 -3.65 -16.46 -0.35
CA ILE A 517 -2.69 -15.47 0.18
C ILE A 517 -3.26 -14.80 1.45
N ALA A 518 -4.52 -14.37 1.41
CA ALA A 518 -5.20 -13.75 2.54
C ALA A 518 -5.24 -14.69 3.75
N TYR A 519 -5.76 -15.90 3.56
CA TYR A 519 -5.84 -16.92 4.59
C TYR A 519 -4.47 -17.23 5.22
N ALA A 520 -3.44 -17.42 4.38
CA ALA A 520 -2.10 -17.74 4.85
C ALA A 520 -1.47 -16.59 5.66
N LYS A 521 -1.68 -15.34 5.24
CA LYS A 521 -1.16 -14.16 5.97
C LYS A 521 -1.83 -13.95 7.32
N GLU A 522 -3.12 -14.21 7.44
CA GLU A 522 -3.88 -14.04 8.66
C GLU A 522 -3.65 -15.17 9.67
N ASN A 523 -3.62 -16.42 9.18
CA ASN A 523 -3.67 -17.58 10.05
C ASN A 523 -2.31 -18.24 10.31
N VAL A 524 -1.27 -17.91 9.51
CA VAL A 524 0.03 -18.59 9.57
C VAL A 524 1.14 -17.62 9.96
N THR A 525 1.80 -17.91 11.08
CA THR A 525 2.88 -17.10 11.66
C THR A 525 4.20 -17.92 11.73
N PRO A 526 4.87 -18.13 10.59
CA PRO A 526 6.01 -19.02 10.51
C PRO A 526 7.28 -18.38 11.10
N TYR A 527 8.09 -19.23 11.74
CA TYR A 527 9.43 -18.85 12.19
C TYR A 527 10.32 -20.08 12.40
N ILE A 528 11.63 -19.86 12.41
CA ILE A 528 12.61 -20.92 12.73
C ILE A 528 12.61 -21.10 14.24
N ARG A 529 12.09 -22.23 14.73
CA ARG A 529 12.02 -22.53 16.15
C ARG A 529 13.38 -22.90 16.74
N GLU A 530 13.56 -22.67 18.04
CA GLU A 530 14.83 -23.02 18.73
C GLU A 530 15.11 -24.52 18.71
N ASP A 531 14.08 -25.37 18.77
CA ASP A 531 14.14 -26.82 18.74
C ASP A 531 14.33 -27.39 17.32
N ASN A 532 14.06 -26.60 16.27
CA ASN A 532 14.38 -26.96 14.89
C ASN A 532 15.88 -26.69 14.60
N THR A 533 16.72 -27.60 15.09
CA THR A 533 18.18 -27.48 14.94
C THR A 533 18.62 -27.65 13.47
N GLU A 534 17.89 -28.44 12.68
CA GLU A 534 18.25 -28.74 11.29
C GLU A 534 18.15 -27.50 10.41
N ALA A 535 17.02 -26.82 10.36
CA ALA A 535 16.83 -25.60 9.55
C ALA A 535 17.77 -24.46 10.00
N ARG A 536 17.90 -24.28 11.33
CA ARG A 536 18.74 -23.24 11.92
C ARG A 536 20.23 -23.46 11.64
N GLU A 537 20.73 -24.69 11.82
CA GLU A 537 22.13 -25.00 11.55
C GLU A 537 22.41 -24.95 10.05
N TYR A 538 21.50 -25.41 9.22
CA TYR A 538 21.63 -25.32 7.77
C TYR A 538 21.73 -23.87 7.30
N LEU A 539 20.82 -23.01 7.72
CA LEU A 539 20.87 -21.57 7.40
C LEU A 539 22.21 -20.95 7.84
N ARG A 540 22.61 -21.22 9.08
CA ARG A 540 23.85 -20.67 9.62
C ARG A 540 25.08 -21.13 8.84
N GLU A 541 25.16 -22.41 8.52
CA GLU A 541 26.34 -22.95 7.84
C GLU A 541 26.42 -22.54 6.38
N GLU A 542 25.31 -22.55 5.65
CA GLU A 542 25.29 -22.11 4.27
C GLU A 542 25.54 -20.59 4.16
N PHE A 543 24.92 -19.79 5.01
CA PHE A 543 25.22 -18.35 5.06
C PHE A 543 26.67 -18.05 5.43
N LEU A 544 27.26 -18.80 6.36
CA LEU A 544 28.68 -18.67 6.69
C LEU A 544 29.58 -19.10 5.52
N LYS A 545 29.26 -20.15 4.78
CA LYS A 545 30.00 -20.56 3.58
C LYS A 545 30.00 -19.43 2.53
N ILE A 546 28.85 -18.85 2.24
CA ILE A 546 28.73 -17.74 1.30
C ILE A 546 29.55 -16.55 1.78
N ARG A 547 29.45 -16.20 3.06
CA ARG A 547 30.15 -15.06 3.64
C ARG A 547 31.65 -15.27 3.74
N LEU A 548 32.11 -16.49 3.94
CA LEU A 548 33.52 -16.84 4.14
C LEU A 548 34.20 -17.28 2.84
N ALA A 549 33.47 -17.61 1.79
CA ALA A 549 34.02 -18.03 0.51
C ALA A 549 35.06 -17.04 -0.04
N ASN A 550 35.00 -15.80 0.43
CA ASN A 550 35.84 -14.70 -0.04
C ASN A 550 36.89 -14.21 0.98
N ILE A 551 37.15 -14.90 2.10
CA ILE A 551 38.07 -14.44 3.14
C ILE A 551 39.57 -14.76 2.82
N ASP A 552 39.85 -15.73 1.97
CA ASP A 552 41.21 -16.22 1.73
C ASP A 552 42.05 -15.32 0.78
N GLU A 553 41.51 -14.23 0.28
CA GLU A 553 42.20 -13.25 -0.52
C GLU A 553 42.41 -11.94 0.24
N GLU A 554 43.64 -11.50 0.39
CA GLU A 554 44.07 -10.35 1.21
C GLU A 554 43.45 -8.97 0.81
N ASP A 555 42.68 -8.89 -0.28
CA ASP A 555 42.06 -7.68 -0.84
C ASP A 555 40.54 -7.83 -1.06
N ASN A 556 39.83 -8.52 -0.18
CA ASN A 556 38.45 -8.81 -0.40
C ASN A 556 37.51 -7.68 0.04
N PRO A 557 36.88 -7.00 -0.90
CA PRO A 557 35.92 -5.96 -0.60
C PRO A 557 34.54 -6.55 -0.41
N VAL A 558 33.90 -6.06 0.57
CA VAL A 558 32.52 -6.14 1.00
C VAL A 558 31.87 -7.52 1.15
N PRO A 559 31.69 -7.92 2.39
CA PRO A 559 31.08 -9.19 2.74
C PRO A 559 29.57 -9.16 2.44
N VAL A 560 29.04 -10.31 2.05
CA VAL A 560 27.60 -10.61 2.14
C VAL A 560 27.07 -10.10 3.48
N THR A 561 26.14 -9.17 3.43
CA THR A 561 25.67 -8.46 4.61
C THR A 561 24.61 -9.28 5.37
N TYR A 562 24.34 -8.93 6.60
CA TYR A 562 23.25 -9.56 7.37
C TYR A 562 21.85 -9.31 6.77
N ARG A 563 21.72 -8.37 5.81
CA ARG A 563 20.46 -8.16 5.08
C ARG A 563 20.07 -9.35 4.20
N GLN A 564 21.08 -9.99 3.56
CA GLN A 564 20.84 -11.20 2.78
C GLN A 564 20.37 -12.36 3.70
N GLN A 565 20.92 -12.47 4.93
CA GLN A 565 20.41 -13.42 5.90
C GLN A 565 18.94 -13.14 6.24
N GLU A 566 18.59 -11.89 6.52
CA GLU A 566 17.20 -11.50 6.80
C GLU A 566 16.29 -11.72 5.59
N ALA A 567 16.80 -11.55 4.35
CA ALA A 567 16.06 -11.86 3.13
C ALA A 567 15.78 -13.36 3.01
N ILE A 568 16.79 -14.21 3.28
CA ILE A 568 16.62 -15.68 3.29
C ILE A 568 15.58 -16.09 4.34
N GLU A 569 15.65 -15.53 5.56
CA GLU A 569 14.67 -15.82 6.61
C GLU A 569 13.24 -15.45 6.17
N ARG A 570 13.03 -14.26 5.60
CA ARG A 570 11.71 -13.81 5.11
C ARG A 570 11.15 -14.70 4.00
N LEU A 571 11.99 -15.06 3.03
CA LEU A 571 11.59 -15.94 1.93
C LEU A 571 11.32 -17.38 2.42
N ALA A 572 12.08 -17.87 3.38
CA ALA A 572 11.84 -19.19 4.00
C ALA A 572 10.54 -19.19 4.81
N GLU A 573 10.23 -18.10 5.53
CA GLU A 573 8.96 -17.91 6.21
C GLU A 573 7.80 -17.84 5.19
N ALA A 574 7.97 -17.12 4.08
CA ALA A 574 6.99 -17.09 2.99
C ALA A 574 6.77 -18.49 2.37
N SER A 575 7.85 -19.25 2.19
CA SER A 575 7.78 -20.64 1.73
C SER A 575 6.98 -21.53 2.70
N ALA A 576 7.21 -21.41 4.01
CA ALA A 576 6.43 -22.14 5.00
C ALA A 576 4.94 -21.76 4.98
N ARG A 577 4.61 -20.48 4.72
CA ARG A 577 3.22 -20.03 4.55
C ARG A 577 2.51 -20.68 3.38
N VAL A 578 3.20 -20.89 2.27
CA VAL A 578 2.64 -21.64 1.12
C VAL A 578 2.14 -23.02 1.56
N ARG A 579 2.77 -23.65 2.53
CA ARG A 579 2.35 -24.95 3.09
C ARG A 579 1.42 -24.83 4.30
N LEU A 580 0.91 -23.63 4.59
CA LEU A 580 0.13 -23.31 5.81
C LEU A 580 0.82 -23.80 7.10
N SER A 581 2.16 -23.77 7.14
CA SER A 581 2.96 -24.24 8.26
C SER A 581 3.51 -23.11 9.10
N ASN A 582 3.34 -23.20 10.42
CA ASN A 582 3.96 -22.28 11.38
C ASN A 582 5.44 -22.62 11.65
N GLU A 583 5.98 -23.64 11.02
CA GLU A 583 7.36 -24.08 11.16
C GLU A 583 8.11 -24.03 9.83
N VAL A 584 9.22 -23.31 9.83
CA VAL A 584 10.15 -23.22 8.69
C VAL A 584 11.03 -24.46 8.70
N THR A 585 11.04 -25.20 7.59
CA THR A 585 11.86 -26.40 7.41
C THR A 585 13.18 -26.09 6.69
N LYS A 586 14.07 -27.08 6.62
CA LYS A 586 15.31 -26.98 5.83
C LYS A 586 15.03 -26.74 4.35
N ASP A 587 14.00 -27.38 3.80
CA ASP A 587 13.64 -27.23 2.37
C ASP A 587 13.14 -25.82 2.06
N ASP A 588 12.49 -25.15 3.03
CA ASP A 588 12.10 -23.72 2.90
C ASP A 588 13.35 -22.82 2.87
N VAL A 589 14.33 -23.11 3.73
CA VAL A 589 15.60 -22.38 3.74
C VAL A 589 16.38 -22.63 2.45
N ASP A 590 16.43 -23.87 1.95
CA ASP A 590 17.14 -24.21 0.72
C ASP A 590 16.54 -23.50 -0.50
N ARG A 591 15.20 -23.46 -0.60
CA ARG A 591 14.48 -22.73 -1.66
C ARG A 591 14.77 -21.22 -1.61
N ALA A 592 14.70 -20.61 -0.43
CA ALA A 592 15.00 -19.21 -0.23
C ALA A 592 16.47 -18.89 -0.57
N LEU A 593 17.38 -19.73 -0.13
CA LEU A 593 18.81 -19.63 -0.41
C LEU A 593 19.08 -19.68 -1.91
N GLY A 594 18.48 -20.63 -2.63
CA GLY A 594 18.60 -20.77 -4.08
C GLY A 594 18.22 -19.50 -4.82
N LEU A 595 17.10 -18.84 -4.44
CA LEU A 595 16.66 -17.59 -5.05
C LEU A 595 17.61 -16.43 -4.76
N VAL A 596 18.07 -16.30 -3.51
CA VAL A 596 19.01 -15.24 -3.14
C VAL A 596 20.35 -15.41 -3.85
N MET A 597 20.88 -16.64 -3.93
CA MET A 597 22.10 -16.95 -4.65
C MET A 597 21.99 -16.62 -6.13
N LYS A 598 20.94 -17.05 -6.80
CA LYS A 598 20.71 -16.72 -8.22
C LYS A 598 20.59 -15.21 -8.46
N SER A 599 19.90 -14.51 -7.56
CA SER A 599 19.83 -13.05 -7.61
C SER A 599 21.21 -12.41 -7.48
N MET A 600 22.01 -12.86 -6.54
CA MET A 600 23.39 -12.33 -6.31
C MET A 600 24.30 -12.65 -7.49
N GLU A 601 24.26 -13.86 -8.02
CA GLU A 601 25.02 -14.27 -9.20
C GLU A 601 24.72 -13.40 -10.42
N GLN A 602 23.44 -13.08 -10.66
CA GLN A 602 23.04 -12.27 -11.80
C GLN A 602 23.55 -10.81 -11.73
N VAL A 603 23.70 -10.28 -10.53
CA VAL A 603 24.16 -8.90 -10.31
C VAL A 603 25.68 -8.84 -10.13
N GLY A 604 26.28 -9.83 -9.51
CA GLY A 604 27.65 -9.84 -9.02
C GLY A 604 28.67 -10.61 -9.86
N ILE A 605 28.31 -11.34 -10.92
CA ILE A 605 29.28 -12.06 -11.74
C ILE A 605 30.11 -11.08 -12.58
N ASP A 606 31.43 -11.17 -12.46
CA ASP A 606 32.37 -10.50 -13.36
C ASP A 606 32.32 -11.18 -14.74
N PRO A 607 31.95 -10.46 -15.83
CA PRO A 607 31.83 -11.05 -17.15
C PRO A 607 33.15 -11.52 -17.76
N GLU A 608 34.30 -11.08 -17.22
CA GLU A 608 35.61 -11.51 -17.71
C GLU A 608 36.13 -12.79 -17.05
N THR A 609 35.89 -12.91 -15.73
CA THR A 609 36.39 -14.06 -14.96
C THR A 609 35.33 -15.13 -14.77
N GLY A 610 34.03 -14.77 -14.84
CA GLY A 610 32.92 -15.63 -14.49
C GLY A 610 32.87 -15.96 -12.99
N GLU A 611 33.69 -15.31 -12.18
CA GLU A 611 33.75 -15.48 -10.73
C GLU A 611 32.75 -14.54 -10.04
N PHE A 612 32.27 -14.98 -8.88
CA PHE A 612 31.35 -14.19 -8.07
C PHE A 612 32.10 -13.02 -7.42
N ASP A 613 31.71 -11.80 -7.76
CA ASP A 613 32.33 -10.55 -7.26
C ASP A 613 31.27 -9.67 -6.56
N VAL A 614 31.28 -9.71 -5.24
CA VAL A 614 30.34 -8.96 -4.40
C VAL A 614 30.60 -7.45 -4.49
N ASP A 615 31.81 -7.01 -4.84
CA ASP A 615 32.14 -5.60 -5.03
C ASP A 615 31.37 -4.96 -6.17
N VAL A 616 31.04 -5.73 -7.19
CA VAL A 616 30.21 -5.26 -8.31
C VAL A 616 28.84 -4.83 -7.81
N VAL A 617 28.29 -5.51 -6.79
CA VAL A 617 27.00 -5.17 -6.20
C VAL A 617 27.04 -3.85 -5.44
N GLU A 618 28.11 -3.57 -4.70
CA GLU A 618 28.19 -2.37 -3.86
C GLU A 618 28.87 -1.17 -4.52
N THR A 619 29.93 -1.42 -5.28
CA THR A 619 30.74 -0.34 -5.89
C THR A 619 30.46 -0.13 -7.36
N GLY A 620 29.79 -1.08 -8.02
CA GLY A 620 29.59 -1.09 -9.47
C GLY A 620 30.89 -1.34 -10.26
N GLN A 621 31.95 -1.83 -9.63
CA GLN A 621 33.26 -2.10 -10.26
C GLN A 621 33.71 -3.52 -9.95
N SER A 622 34.07 -4.29 -10.97
CA SER A 622 34.58 -5.64 -10.77
C SER A 622 35.99 -5.64 -10.20
N LYS A 623 36.35 -6.70 -9.50
CA LYS A 623 37.71 -6.90 -8.98
C LYS A 623 38.76 -6.78 -10.09
N SER A 624 38.49 -7.37 -11.26
CA SER A 624 39.34 -7.29 -12.42
C SER A 624 39.55 -5.83 -12.92
N GLN A 625 38.54 -4.99 -12.82
CA GLN A 625 38.67 -3.55 -13.12
C GLN A 625 39.47 -2.81 -12.06
N LEU A 626 39.21 -3.09 -10.78
CA LEU A 626 39.99 -2.49 -9.68
C LEU A 626 41.47 -2.87 -9.74
N ASP A 627 41.76 -4.13 -10.03
CA ASP A 627 43.16 -4.59 -10.18
C ASP A 627 43.82 -3.99 -11.40
N ARG A 628 43.15 -3.84 -12.54
CA ARG A 628 43.65 -3.13 -13.70
C ARG A 628 43.96 -1.65 -13.37
N ARG A 629 43.06 -0.97 -12.67
CA ARG A 629 43.29 0.42 -12.22
C ARG A 629 44.45 0.54 -11.28
N LYS A 630 44.59 -0.34 -10.29
CA LYS A 630 45.73 -0.38 -9.40
C LYS A 630 47.04 -0.59 -10.16
N GLN A 631 47.09 -1.50 -11.13
CA GLN A 631 48.24 -1.75 -11.98
C GLN A 631 48.57 -0.55 -12.85
N LEU A 632 47.59 0.10 -13.48
CA LEU A 632 47.77 1.32 -14.26
C LEU A 632 48.33 2.44 -13.41
N VAL A 633 47.74 2.70 -12.23
CA VAL A 633 48.19 3.71 -11.29
C VAL A 633 49.63 3.44 -10.83
N ALA A 634 49.96 2.21 -10.47
CA ALA A 634 51.30 1.82 -10.04
C ALA A 634 52.35 2.07 -11.13
N VAL A 635 52.06 1.74 -12.39
CA VAL A 635 52.96 2.00 -13.51
C VAL A 635 53.12 3.50 -13.80
N ILE A 636 52.05 4.30 -13.69
CA ILE A 636 52.07 5.75 -13.85
C ILE A 636 52.86 6.40 -12.72
N GLU A 637 52.69 5.95 -11.47
CA GLU A 637 53.47 6.43 -10.32
C GLU A 637 54.96 6.11 -10.45
N GLU A 638 55.30 4.87 -10.85
CA GLU A 638 56.69 4.44 -10.99
C GLU A 638 57.44 5.20 -12.11
N LYS A 639 56.75 5.42 -13.23
CA LYS A 639 57.37 6.12 -14.39
C LYS A 639 57.26 7.65 -14.32
N GLY A 640 56.34 8.19 -13.53
CA GLY A 640 56.07 9.63 -13.38
C GLY A 640 55.35 10.28 -14.57
N ALA A 641 55.50 9.72 -15.77
CA ALA A 641 54.76 10.07 -16.99
C ALA A 641 54.82 8.89 -17.97
N THR A 642 53.71 8.55 -18.58
CA THR A 642 53.61 7.43 -19.54
C THR A 642 52.51 7.67 -20.56
N THR A 643 52.57 6.98 -21.68
CA THR A 643 51.51 7.05 -22.71
C THR A 643 50.63 5.82 -22.66
N ALA A 644 49.41 5.93 -23.20
CA ALA A 644 48.50 4.81 -23.27
C ALA A 644 49.08 3.60 -24.05
N ASP A 645 49.90 3.85 -25.08
CA ASP A 645 50.60 2.80 -25.83
C ASP A 645 51.67 2.09 -24.98
N GLU A 646 52.34 2.80 -24.12
CA GLU A 646 53.34 2.22 -23.20
C GLU A 646 52.66 1.41 -22.10
N LEU A 647 51.51 1.85 -21.59
CA LEU A 647 50.70 1.11 -20.61
C LEU A 647 50.20 -0.21 -21.19
N THR A 648 49.67 -0.16 -22.43
CA THR A 648 49.24 -1.36 -23.18
C THR A 648 50.38 -2.40 -23.31
N ASN A 649 51.58 -1.93 -23.65
CA ASN A 649 52.74 -2.84 -23.83
C ASN A 649 53.31 -3.37 -22.51
N VAL A 650 53.33 -2.54 -21.45
CA VAL A 650 53.89 -2.94 -20.15
C VAL A 650 53.02 -3.89 -19.39
N LEU A 651 51.70 -3.69 -19.50
CA LEU A 651 50.71 -4.49 -18.78
C LEU A 651 50.17 -5.68 -19.61
N ASP A 652 50.58 -5.81 -20.89
CA ASP A 652 50.10 -6.82 -21.84
C ASP A 652 48.57 -6.89 -21.90
N MET A 653 47.93 -5.70 -21.89
CA MET A 653 46.49 -5.55 -21.89
C MET A 653 45.99 -5.08 -23.25
N ASP A 654 44.73 -5.39 -23.56
CA ASP A 654 44.05 -4.89 -24.74
C ASP A 654 43.90 -3.34 -24.69
N ARG A 655 44.13 -2.68 -25.82
CA ARG A 655 44.13 -1.23 -25.94
C ARG A 655 42.79 -0.62 -25.51
N ASP A 656 41.69 -1.21 -25.95
CA ASP A 656 40.37 -0.68 -25.65
C ASP A 656 40.06 -0.71 -24.15
N LYS A 657 40.54 -1.73 -23.42
CA LYS A 657 40.45 -1.84 -21.97
C LYS A 657 41.32 -0.80 -21.25
N VAL A 658 42.53 -0.57 -21.72
CA VAL A 658 43.42 0.44 -21.17
C VAL A 658 42.84 1.84 -21.34
N ASP A 659 42.31 2.16 -22.51
CA ASP A 659 41.67 3.45 -22.78
C ASP A 659 40.42 3.70 -21.95
N ALA A 660 39.57 2.66 -21.72
CA ALA A 660 38.41 2.74 -20.84
C ALA A 660 38.79 3.04 -19.39
N GLU A 661 39.81 2.35 -18.84
CA GLU A 661 40.26 2.60 -17.46
C GLU A 661 40.97 3.94 -17.30
N ILE A 662 41.74 4.40 -18.31
CA ILE A 662 42.36 5.76 -18.33
C ILE A 662 41.24 6.82 -18.27
N GLN A 663 40.18 6.65 -19.05
CA GLN A 663 39.06 7.60 -19.03
C GLN A 663 38.42 7.66 -17.65
N ALA A 664 38.17 6.51 -17.04
CA ALA A 664 37.56 6.43 -15.71
C ALA A 664 38.46 7.06 -14.62
N LEU A 665 39.80 6.84 -14.69
CA LEU A 665 40.77 7.47 -13.76
C LEU A 665 40.87 8.98 -13.94
N LYS A 666 40.67 9.49 -15.16
CA LYS A 666 40.59 10.93 -15.44
C LYS A 666 39.30 11.54 -14.86
N GLU A 667 38.16 10.87 -15.02
CA GLU A 667 36.88 11.32 -14.46
C GLU A 667 36.90 11.34 -12.93
N GLN A 668 37.60 10.41 -12.29
CA GLN A 668 37.86 10.40 -10.85
C GLN A 668 38.88 11.43 -10.38
N GLY A 669 39.55 12.13 -11.31
CA GLY A 669 40.58 13.12 -10.98
C GLY A 669 41.87 12.52 -10.43
N MET A 670 42.13 11.22 -10.61
CA MET A 670 43.33 10.54 -10.16
C MET A 670 44.54 10.74 -11.10
N ILE A 671 44.27 10.89 -12.39
CA ILE A 671 45.28 11.16 -13.41
C ILE A 671 44.84 12.30 -14.33
N TYR A 672 45.78 12.95 -14.92
CA TYR A 672 45.54 13.96 -15.97
C TYR A 672 46.47 13.73 -17.17
N GLU A 673 46.06 14.22 -18.33
CA GLU A 673 46.83 14.11 -19.57
C GLU A 673 47.41 15.46 -19.95
N MET A 674 48.71 15.49 -20.20
CA MET A 674 49.42 16.67 -20.67
C MET A 674 50.39 16.28 -21.80
N GLN A 675 50.21 16.82 -23.01
CA GLN A 675 51.01 16.54 -24.21
C GLN A 675 51.06 15.05 -24.60
N GLN A 676 49.93 14.34 -24.50
CA GLN A 676 49.77 12.89 -24.71
C GLN A 676 50.45 12.00 -23.66
N GLU A 677 50.94 12.56 -22.58
CA GLU A 677 51.44 11.80 -21.42
C GLU A 677 50.45 11.85 -20.28
N LEU A 678 50.20 10.70 -19.65
CA LEU A 678 49.38 10.51 -18.45
C LEU A 678 50.24 10.67 -17.22
N ARG A 679 49.74 11.42 -16.22
CA ARG A 679 50.44 11.71 -14.97
C ARG A 679 49.49 11.64 -13.81
N MET A 680 49.96 11.29 -12.62
CA MET A 680 49.19 11.37 -11.39
C MET A 680 48.78 12.81 -11.10
N ALA A 681 47.54 13.00 -10.60
CA ALA A 681 46.96 14.31 -10.30
C ALA A 681 47.53 14.95 -9.02
#